data_9ace45ee60a8a05e260cf24ceb051735
#
_entry.id   9ace45ee60a8a05e260cf24ceb051735
#
_cell.length_a   1.000
_cell.length_b   1.000
_cell.length_c   1.000
_cell.angle_alpha   90.00
_cell.angle_beta   90.00
_cell.angle_gamma   90.00
#
_symmetry.space_group_name_H-M   'P 1'
#
loop_
_entity.id
_entity.type
_entity.pdbx_description
1 polymer ?
#
loop_
_entity_poly.entity_id
_entity_poly.type
_entity_poly.pdbx_seq_one_letter_code
_entity_poly.pdbx_strand_id
1 'polypeptide(L)'
;MGFLDKLLGSTSEAQVKKLMPMVKRINELEGSMEALTDKELRAKTDEFRARLNNGETEDDLLPEAFAVVREAAKRTIGQRHYDVQLLGGIVLHQGRIAEMKTGEGKTITETLPAYLNALSGHGVHIVTVNDYLAERDAQWMGKIYKFLGMTVGCIIHEKDNDERREAYACDITYGTNNEFGFDYLRDNMVVYKSQMVQRELNYAIVDEVDSILIDEARTPLIISGHGEESTDMYEKADRFVCRLERGENIVKLSKSDQLMGVEQPESGDYMADIKARTVALTARGMEKAERFFGIDDISKQEYSELNHHIQQALKAHALFERDKDYVVQDGKVLIVDEFTGRLMLGRRYSDGLHQALEAKEGVKVERENRTLATITFQNYFRMFRKLAGMTGTAKTEEQEFQAIYDLDVVEIPTNKPLARKDLNDIVYTNQKAKFNAVVNEIVEVHKTGRPILVGTISVEKSEMLSHMLDMRGIKHEVLNAKLHAREAQIVAQAGKYGNVTIATNMAGRGTDILLGGNPDFLARQELLREGMEESMVEEATGHADTDDEEILAARGRYADAYARYKADTDAEHDQVVAVGGLHIIGTERHESRRIDNQLRGRAGRQGDPGSTRFYVSMEDDLMQRFGGERVRDLMQKISPDEDIPIEAGILTKQIEAAQKRVESYNFDIRKNVLQYDDVMNRQREIIYGQRRRVLMGEDIHDSIMEMVDETVSLRCAQFCPGSHPSSEWDMEGLRTEILNITAMDCGRDIAGITDAEKLQSAVKDFAHKAYRIKEDGLMQAAAQLGVDADMRELERVVLLRAVDEHWMDHIDAMDQLRQGISLQAIAQKDPVIAYRNAGFDMFDEMVQGIRERTVRNLYHVVISAGAPQRQQVAKPVETKGDAPARPKRIEGKISRNAPCPCGSGKKYKQCCGRDK
;
A
#
# COMPACT_ATOMS: atom_id res chain seq x y z
N MET A 1 22.84 -14.50 18.36
CA MET A 1 22.00 -15.73 18.39
C MET A 1 22.81 -16.89 17.83
N GLY A 2 22.88 -18.01 18.55
CA GLY A 2 23.65 -19.16 18.11
C GLY A 2 23.01 -19.88 16.93
N PHE A 3 23.81 -20.50 16.08
CA PHE A 3 23.36 -21.25 14.88
C PHE A 3 22.31 -22.34 15.20
N LEU A 4 22.35 -22.90 16.42
CA LEU A 4 21.41 -23.90 16.93
C LEU A 4 20.02 -23.30 17.28
N ASP A 5 19.95 -22.03 17.72
CA ASP A 5 18.66 -21.36 17.99
C ASP A 5 17.90 -21.07 16.69
N LYS A 6 18.61 -20.85 15.58
CA LYS A 6 18.01 -20.71 14.24
C LYS A 6 17.47 -22.05 13.69
N LEU A 7 17.99 -23.17 14.12
CA LEU A 7 17.61 -24.51 13.61
C LEU A 7 16.51 -25.19 14.45
N LEU A 8 16.36 -24.84 15.73
CA LEU A 8 15.43 -25.48 16.66
C LEU A 8 14.25 -24.61 17.06
N GLY A 9 14.17 -23.34 16.55
CA GLY A 9 13.09 -22.40 16.82
C GLY A 9 12.87 -22.24 18.33
N SER A 10 13.42 -21.19 18.95
CA SER A 10 13.05 -20.89 20.33
C SER A 10 11.56 -20.63 20.40
N THR A 11 10.80 -21.36 21.20
CA THR A 11 9.38 -21.10 21.38
C THR A 11 9.18 -19.67 21.91
N SER A 12 8.13 -18.97 21.48
CA SER A 12 7.81 -17.60 21.97
C SER A 12 7.83 -17.53 23.51
N GLU A 13 7.40 -18.57 24.20
CA GLU A 13 7.50 -18.66 25.66
C GLU A 13 8.93 -18.56 26.22
N ALA A 14 9.89 -19.21 25.56
CA ALA A 14 11.30 -19.14 25.98
C ALA A 14 11.87 -17.73 25.74
N GLN A 15 11.45 -17.09 24.66
CA GLN A 15 11.83 -15.70 24.35
C GLN A 15 11.23 -14.73 25.35
N VAL A 16 9.94 -14.83 25.67
CA VAL A 16 9.26 -14.03 26.71
C VAL A 16 9.95 -14.20 28.08
N LYS A 17 10.30 -15.43 28.46
CA LYS A 17 11.03 -15.69 29.71
C LYS A 17 12.40 -14.99 29.77
N LYS A 18 13.08 -14.84 28.63
CA LYS A 18 14.37 -14.11 28.55
C LYS A 18 14.18 -12.59 28.74
N LEU A 19 13.01 -12.05 28.37
CA LEU A 19 12.71 -10.61 28.49
C LEU A 19 12.14 -10.23 29.87
N MET A 20 11.60 -11.17 30.63
CA MET A 20 11.02 -10.92 31.96
C MET A 20 11.96 -10.23 32.96
N PRO A 21 13.29 -10.48 33.01
CA PRO A 21 14.17 -9.73 33.88
C PRO A 21 14.20 -8.23 33.58
N MET A 22 14.08 -7.84 32.31
CA MET A 22 14.00 -6.44 31.89
C MET A 22 12.71 -5.78 32.39
N VAL A 23 11.56 -6.48 32.23
CA VAL A 23 10.29 -6.02 32.77
C VAL A 23 10.36 -5.81 34.29
N LYS A 24 10.99 -6.73 35.03
CA LYS A 24 11.18 -6.57 36.48
C LYS A 24 11.99 -5.32 36.81
N ARG A 25 13.09 -5.07 36.07
CA ARG A 25 13.89 -3.86 36.24
C ARG A 25 13.10 -2.58 36.00
N ILE A 26 12.23 -2.56 34.96
CA ILE A 26 11.32 -1.44 34.71
C ILE A 26 10.35 -1.23 35.88
N ASN A 27 9.78 -2.33 36.42
CA ASN A 27 8.88 -2.27 37.58
C ASN A 27 9.57 -1.76 38.83
N GLU A 28 10.84 -2.11 39.07
CA GLU A 28 11.63 -1.62 40.19
C GLU A 28 11.87 -0.11 40.13
N LEU A 29 11.90 0.50 38.93
CA LEU A 29 12.08 1.92 38.72
C LEU A 29 10.77 2.72 38.86
N GLU A 30 9.59 2.10 38.89
CA GLU A 30 8.29 2.77 38.88
C GLU A 30 8.16 3.75 40.06
N GLY A 31 8.47 3.33 41.28
CA GLY A 31 8.35 4.17 42.44
C GLY A 31 9.27 5.41 42.41
N SER A 32 10.44 5.32 41.77
CA SER A 32 11.33 6.44 41.58
C SER A 32 10.81 7.47 40.57
N MET A 33 10.12 6.99 39.50
CA MET A 33 9.50 7.86 38.49
C MET A 33 8.24 8.54 39.05
N GLU A 34 7.45 7.83 39.81
CA GLU A 34 6.24 8.35 40.48
C GLU A 34 6.56 9.49 41.46
N ALA A 35 7.75 9.48 42.11
CA ALA A 35 8.19 10.52 43.01
C ALA A 35 8.63 11.82 42.32
N LEU A 36 8.89 11.80 41.00
CA LEU A 36 9.32 12.98 40.24
C LEU A 36 8.14 13.92 39.98
N THR A 37 8.39 15.20 39.98
CA THR A 37 7.48 16.22 39.49
C THR A 37 7.38 16.16 37.97
N ASP A 38 6.32 16.73 37.37
CA ASP A 38 6.13 16.75 35.91
C ASP A 38 7.33 17.40 35.21
N LYS A 39 7.90 18.46 35.80
CA LYS A 39 9.06 19.13 35.25
C LYS A 39 10.33 18.25 35.29
N GLU A 40 10.53 17.50 36.35
CA GLU A 40 11.64 16.57 36.48
C GLU A 40 11.48 15.36 35.58
N LEU A 41 10.25 14.84 35.44
CA LEU A 41 9.96 13.74 34.55
C LEU A 41 10.19 14.13 33.06
N ARG A 42 9.78 15.35 32.68
CA ARG A 42 10.07 15.91 31.36
C ARG A 42 11.58 16.11 31.14
N ALA A 43 12.32 16.57 32.14
CA ALA A 43 13.77 16.80 32.02
C ALA A 43 14.57 15.49 31.79
N LYS A 44 13.99 14.32 32.08
CA LYS A 44 14.58 13.00 31.73
C LYS A 44 14.85 12.86 30.26
N THR A 45 14.04 13.45 29.38
CA THR A 45 14.26 13.42 27.92
C THR A 45 15.60 14.08 27.55
N ASP A 46 15.89 15.25 28.11
CA ASP A 46 17.16 15.94 27.84
C ASP A 46 18.35 15.17 28.45
N GLU A 47 18.17 14.58 29.64
CA GLU A 47 19.15 13.71 30.27
C GLU A 47 19.48 12.50 29.38
N PHE A 48 18.47 11.81 28.86
CA PHE A 48 18.66 10.65 28.00
C PHE A 48 19.35 10.99 26.67
N ARG A 49 18.94 12.12 26.05
CA ARG A 49 19.65 12.65 24.87
C ARG A 49 21.12 12.93 25.14
N ALA A 50 21.45 13.52 26.29
CA ALA A 50 22.82 13.78 26.67
C ALA A 50 23.60 12.48 26.90
N ARG A 51 23.01 11.47 27.51
CA ARG A 51 23.63 10.15 27.75
C ARG A 51 23.90 9.42 26.43
N LEU A 52 22.96 9.44 25.47
CA LEU A 52 23.16 8.91 24.12
C LEU A 52 24.35 9.60 23.42
N ASN A 53 24.40 10.93 23.47
CA ASN A 53 25.50 11.71 22.89
C ASN A 53 26.86 11.41 23.57
N ASN A 54 26.86 10.95 24.81
CA ASN A 54 28.04 10.51 25.54
C ASN A 54 28.43 9.05 25.30
N GLY A 55 27.69 8.32 24.45
CA GLY A 55 28.03 6.98 23.99
C GLY A 55 27.27 5.84 24.69
N GLU A 56 26.27 6.12 25.54
CA GLU A 56 25.34 5.09 25.98
C GLU A 56 24.45 4.66 24.82
N THR A 57 23.93 3.43 24.87
CA THR A 57 23.06 2.88 23.83
C THR A 57 21.58 3.03 24.20
N GLU A 58 20.70 2.93 23.22
CA GLU A 58 19.24 2.86 23.44
C GLU A 58 18.87 1.67 24.35
N ASP A 59 19.58 0.53 24.25
CA ASP A 59 19.38 -0.64 25.10
C ASP A 59 19.73 -0.37 26.57
N ASP A 60 20.75 0.44 26.83
CA ASP A 60 21.14 0.83 28.20
C ASP A 60 20.08 1.73 28.84
N LEU A 61 19.45 2.61 28.05
CA LEU A 61 18.41 3.53 28.50
C LEU A 61 17.05 2.90 28.63
N LEU A 62 16.80 1.77 27.94
CA LEU A 62 15.47 1.16 27.79
C LEU A 62 14.70 1.04 29.12
N PRO A 63 15.28 0.50 30.23
CA PRO A 63 14.52 0.35 31.46
C PRO A 63 14.01 1.67 32.04
N GLU A 64 14.89 2.69 32.05
CA GLU A 64 14.54 4.02 32.57
C GLU A 64 13.53 4.73 31.64
N ALA A 65 13.76 4.70 30.33
CA ALA A 65 12.90 5.32 29.34
C ALA A 65 11.48 4.72 29.38
N PHE A 66 11.35 3.40 29.48
CA PHE A 66 10.05 2.74 29.57
C PHE A 66 9.33 3.07 30.88
N ALA A 67 10.06 3.17 32.01
CA ALA A 67 9.49 3.60 33.27
C ALA A 67 8.97 5.06 33.21
N VAL A 68 9.71 5.95 32.54
CA VAL A 68 9.32 7.35 32.31
C VAL A 68 8.04 7.43 31.44
N VAL A 69 7.98 6.70 30.32
CA VAL A 69 6.79 6.68 29.46
C VAL A 69 5.58 6.10 30.18
N ARG A 70 5.77 5.05 30.98
CA ARG A 70 4.71 4.43 31.77
C ARG A 70 4.09 5.42 32.74
N GLU A 71 4.92 6.19 33.47
CA GLU A 71 4.45 7.21 34.41
C GLU A 71 3.80 8.39 33.68
N ALA A 72 4.38 8.83 32.54
CA ALA A 72 3.80 9.87 31.72
C ALA A 72 2.41 9.47 31.18
N ALA A 73 2.25 8.23 30.73
CA ALA A 73 0.95 7.71 30.27
C ALA A 73 -0.11 7.69 31.40
N LYS A 74 0.29 7.30 32.61
CA LYS A 74 -0.57 7.35 33.79
C LYS A 74 -1.04 8.78 34.10
N ARG A 75 -0.14 9.78 33.98
CA ARG A 75 -0.47 11.18 34.28
C ARG A 75 -1.30 11.85 33.19
N THR A 76 -1.03 11.55 31.92
CA THR A 76 -1.64 12.27 30.79
C THR A 76 -2.95 11.67 30.30
N ILE A 77 -2.98 10.34 30.13
CA ILE A 77 -4.17 9.62 29.60
C ILE A 77 -4.83 8.69 30.61
N GLY A 78 -4.34 8.65 31.87
CA GLY A 78 -4.90 7.82 32.93
C GLY A 78 -4.69 6.30 32.77
N GLN A 79 -3.78 5.90 31.85
CA GLN A 79 -3.53 4.49 31.56
C GLN A 79 -2.08 4.11 31.93
N ARG A 80 -1.95 3.04 32.71
CA ARG A 80 -0.68 2.44 33.09
C ARG A 80 -0.41 1.21 32.25
N HIS A 81 0.74 1.15 31.60
CA HIS A 81 1.14 -0.03 30.83
C HIS A 81 1.19 -1.30 31.70
N TYR A 82 0.63 -2.37 31.22
CA TYR A 82 0.73 -3.71 31.83
C TYR A 82 2.10 -4.33 31.50
N ASP A 83 2.49 -5.33 32.29
CA ASP A 83 3.76 -6.04 32.08
C ASP A 83 3.84 -6.70 30.69
N VAL A 84 2.72 -7.19 30.17
CA VAL A 84 2.62 -7.76 28.82
C VAL A 84 2.82 -6.69 27.74
N GLN A 85 2.43 -5.44 27.99
CA GLN A 85 2.66 -4.32 27.10
C GLN A 85 4.13 -3.88 27.12
N LEU A 86 4.78 -3.93 28.30
CA LEU A 86 6.24 -3.71 28.38
C LEU A 86 6.98 -4.76 27.56
N LEU A 87 6.58 -6.05 27.62
CA LEU A 87 7.15 -7.11 26.78
C LEU A 87 6.97 -6.80 25.30
N GLY A 88 5.76 -6.39 24.88
CA GLY A 88 5.49 -5.99 23.51
C GLY A 88 6.38 -4.84 23.06
N GLY A 89 6.53 -3.80 23.88
CA GLY A 89 7.40 -2.66 23.62
C GLY A 89 8.87 -3.04 23.47
N ILE A 90 9.38 -3.96 24.29
CA ILE A 90 10.75 -4.46 24.17
C ILE A 90 10.95 -5.23 22.85
N VAL A 91 9.98 -6.07 22.45
CA VAL A 91 10.03 -6.82 21.20
C VAL A 91 10.03 -5.87 20.01
N LEU A 92 9.19 -4.83 20.02
CA LEU A 92 9.18 -3.79 18.99
C LEU A 92 10.51 -3.03 18.93
N HIS A 93 11.08 -2.67 20.08
CA HIS A 93 12.39 -2.00 20.13
C HIS A 93 13.49 -2.87 19.50
N GLN A 94 13.42 -4.18 19.63
CA GLN A 94 14.36 -5.12 19.02
C GLN A 94 14.22 -5.27 17.50
N GLY A 95 13.30 -4.55 16.85
CA GLY A 95 13.04 -4.67 15.42
C GLY A 95 12.37 -6.01 15.07
N ARG A 96 11.34 -6.40 15.81
CA ARG A 96 10.63 -7.68 15.67
C ARG A 96 9.12 -7.46 15.65
N ILE A 97 8.35 -8.48 15.36
CA ILE A 97 6.88 -8.43 15.39
C ILE A 97 6.38 -8.92 16.75
N ALA A 98 5.62 -8.04 17.44
CA ALA A 98 4.90 -8.40 18.65
C ALA A 98 3.47 -8.88 18.28
N GLU A 99 3.19 -10.18 18.38
CA GLU A 99 1.83 -10.66 18.27
C GLU A 99 1.10 -10.45 19.60
N MET A 100 0.30 -9.40 19.65
CA MET A 100 -0.57 -9.05 20.78
C MET A 100 -2.02 -9.25 20.37
N LYS A 101 -2.77 -10.07 21.12
CA LYS A 101 -4.18 -10.32 20.79
C LYS A 101 -4.99 -9.03 20.74
N THR A 102 -6.05 -9.02 19.95
CA THR A 102 -6.92 -7.84 19.81
C THR A 102 -7.48 -7.44 21.17
N GLY A 103 -7.49 -6.14 21.47
CA GLY A 103 -7.94 -5.62 22.76
C GLY A 103 -6.88 -5.62 23.88
N GLU A 104 -5.62 -6.01 23.61
CA GLU A 104 -4.53 -5.98 24.59
C GLU A 104 -3.79 -4.62 24.67
N GLY A 105 -4.25 -3.59 23.93
CA GLY A 105 -3.69 -2.25 23.99
C GLY A 105 -2.42 -2.09 23.17
N LYS A 106 -2.42 -2.49 21.91
CA LYS A 106 -1.29 -2.30 20.98
C LYS A 106 -0.90 -0.83 20.87
N THR A 107 -1.86 0.07 20.66
CA THR A 107 -1.63 1.52 20.49
C THR A 107 -0.85 2.16 21.63
N ILE A 108 -1.13 1.83 22.89
CA ILE A 108 -0.35 2.36 24.01
C ILE A 108 1.02 1.66 24.12
N THR A 109 1.13 0.40 23.69
CA THR A 109 2.39 -0.36 23.72
C THR A 109 3.46 0.27 22.83
N GLU A 110 3.07 0.76 21.62
CA GLU A 110 4.01 1.39 20.68
C GLU A 110 4.65 2.67 21.24
N THR A 111 4.01 3.32 22.22
CA THR A 111 4.53 4.56 22.81
C THR A 111 5.89 4.36 23.49
N LEU A 112 6.15 3.17 24.00
CA LEU A 112 7.39 2.82 24.69
C LEU A 112 8.60 2.83 23.75
N PRO A 113 8.64 2.01 22.69
CA PRO A 113 9.74 2.00 21.74
C PRO A 113 9.79 3.25 20.88
N ALA A 114 8.65 3.88 20.58
CA ALA A 114 8.63 5.12 19.82
C ALA A 114 9.38 6.24 20.55
N TYR A 115 9.08 6.46 21.83
CA TYR A 115 9.81 7.44 22.64
C TYR A 115 11.30 7.15 22.72
N LEU A 116 11.69 5.90 23.04
CA LEU A 116 13.09 5.52 23.20
C LEU A 116 13.91 5.75 21.91
N ASN A 117 13.39 5.33 20.78
CA ASN A 117 14.11 5.47 19.51
C ASN A 117 14.07 6.91 18.97
N ALA A 118 13.07 7.72 19.35
CA ALA A 118 13.00 9.13 18.99
C ALA A 118 14.06 9.98 19.71
N LEU A 119 14.61 9.53 20.84
CA LEU A 119 15.69 10.22 21.56
C LEU A 119 16.94 10.46 20.70
N SER A 120 17.18 9.57 19.70
CA SER A 120 18.29 9.70 18.77
C SER A 120 18.18 10.93 17.83
N GLY A 121 17.01 11.54 17.70
CA GLY A 121 16.74 12.67 16.79
C GLY A 121 16.58 12.29 15.31
N HIS A 122 16.73 11.01 14.93
CA HIS A 122 16.59 10.55 13.56
C HIS A 122 15.14 10.34 13.11
N GLY A 123 14.18 10.45 14.02
CA GLY A 123 12.75 10.30 13.77
C GLY A 123 12.25 8.86 13.79
N VAL A 124 11.00 8.72 14.22
CA VAL A 124 10.25 7.46 14.27
C VAL A 124 8.96 7.61 13.47
N HIS A 125 8.66 6.64 12.61
CA HIS A 125 7.43 6.58 11.85
C HIS A 125 6.51 5.53 12.48
N ILE A 126 5.26 5.93 12.78
CA ILE A 126 4.21 5.00 13.22
C ILE A 126 3.22 4.88 12.08
N VAL A 127 3.11 3.67 11.55
CA VAL A 127 2.38 3.38 10.32
C VAL A 127 1.05 2.73 10.64
N THR A 128 -0.03 3.34 10.19
CA THR A 128 -1.41 2.84 10.37
C THR A 128 -2.09 2.55 9.03
N VAL A 129 -3.25 1.91 9.05
CA VAL A 129 -3.97 1.49 7.83
C VAL A 129 -4.86 2.58 7.23
N ASN A 130 -5.17 3.67 7.95
CA ASN A 130 -6.00 4.77 7.44
C ASN A 130 -5.76 6.09 8.18
N ASP A 131 -6.19 7.21 7.57
CA ASP A 131 -5.99 8.56 8.08
C ASP A 131 -6.68 8.80 9.41
N TYR A 132 -7.88 8.24 9.61
CA TYR A 132 -8.61 8.36 10.88
C TYR A 132 -7.82 7.80 12.07
N LEU A 133 -7.22 6.60 11.91
CA LEU A 133 -6.41 6.01 12.96
C LEU A 133 -5.12 6.80 13.17
N ALA A 134 -4.48 7.25 12.09
CA ALA A 134 -3.27 8.05 12.18
C ALA A 134 -3.50 9.34 12.97
N GLU A 135 -4.58 10.06 12.69
CA GLU A 135 -4.92 11.31 13.37
C GLU A 135 -5.35 11.08 14.82
N ARG A 136 -6.24 10.12 15.06
CA ARG A 136 -6.70 9.76 16.41
C ARG A 136 -5.51 9.39 17.32
N ASP A 137 -4.62 8.52 16.83
CA ASP A 137 -3.52 8.00 17.64
C ASP A 137 -2.42 9.05 17.83
N ALA A 138 -2.16 9.88 16.81
CA ALA A 138 -1.26 11.03 16.94
C ALA A 138 -1.73 12.04 17.99
N GLN A 139 -3.03 12.32 18.04
CA GLN A 139 -3.60 13.21 19.04
C GLN A 139 -3.62 12.58 20.43
N TRP A 140 -4.05 11.34 20.54
CA TRP A 140 -4.24 10.65 21.82
C TRP A 140 -2.91 10.25 22.47
N MET A 141 -2.07 9.49 21.78
CA MET A 141 -0.74 9.10 22.27
C MET A 141 0.23 10.28 22.25
N GLY A 142 0.02 11.24 21.37
CA GLY A 142 0.77 12.49 21.32
C GLY A 142 0.81 13.26 22.64
N LYS A 143 -0.20 13.12 23.52
CA LYS A 143 -0.18 13.71 24.85
C LYS A 143 0.99 13.21 25.71
N ILE A 144 1.31 11.93 25.62
CA ILE A 144 2.43 11.30 26.33
C ILE A 144 3.75 11.90 25.85
N TYR A 145 3.93 11.95 24.53
CA TYR A 145 5.17 12.45 23.92
C TYR A 145 5.38 13.96 24.17
N LYS A 146 4.33 14.76 23.97
CA LYS A 146 4.38 16.21 24.23
C LYS A 146 4.64 16.53 25.70
N PHE A 147 4.04 15.77 26.62
CA PHE A 147 4.32 15.90 28.04
C PHE A 147 5.79 15.65 28.35
N LEU A 148 6.43 14.69 27.69
CA LEU A 148 7.85 14.39 27.80
C LEU A 148 8.75 15.32 26.96
N GLY A 149 8.19 16.29 26.24
CA GLY A 149 8.95 17.29 25.47
C GLY A 149 9.34 16.87 24.06
N MET A 150 8.70 15.81 23.53
CA MET A 150 8.84 15.38 22.14
C MET A 150 7.84 16.08 21.23
N THR A 151 8.20 16.22 19.97
CA THR A 151 7.33 16.73 18.91
C THR A 151 6.62 15.59 18.17
N VAL A 152 5.35 15.79 17.78
CA VAL A 152 4.53 14.78 17.10
C VAL A 152 3.90 15.39 15.85
N GLY A 153 4.12 14.75 14.72
CA GLY A 153 3.50 15.07 13.44
C GLY A 153 2.54 13.97 13.00
N CYS A 154 1.63 14.31 12.09
CA CYS A 154 0.73 13.35 11.46
C CYS A 154 0.68 13.64 9.97
N ILE A 155 0.80 12.60 9.13
CA ILE A 155 0.68 12.66 7.67
C ILE A 155 -0.64 12.02 7.27
N ILE A 156 -1.53 12.87 6.75
CA ILE A 156 -2.82 12.49 6.18
C ILE A 156 -2.94 13.05 4.78
N HIS A 157 -3.90 12.53 4.02
CA HIS A 157 -4.07 12.88 2.62
C HIS A 157 -4.26 14.38 2.36
N GLU A 158 -4.98 15.09 3.24
CA GLU A 158 -5.37 16.49 3.02
C GLU A 158 -4.22 17.51 3.21
N LYS A 159 -3.08 17.09 3.78
CA LYS A 159 -1.94 17.99 4.07
C LYS A 159 -1.16 18.38 2.82
N ASP A 160 -0.79 19.66 2.76
CA ASP A 160 0.10 20.18 1.74
C ASP A 160 1.58 19.83 2.02
N ASN A 161 2.48 20.16 1.08
CA ASN A 161 3.90 19.80 1.19
C ASN A 161 4.62 20.54 2.35
N ASP A 162 4.20 21.72 2.71
CA ASP A 162 4.85 22.47 3.81
C ASP A 162 4.43 21.89 5.15
N GLU A 163 3.14 21.58 5.32
CA GLU A 163 2.61 20.87 6.49
C GLU A 163 3.21 19.46 6.64
N ARG A 164 3.40 18.75 5.50
CA ARG A 164 4.07 17.43 5.50
C ARG A 164 5.52 17.55 5.97
N ARG A 165 6.25 18.57 5.47
CA ARG A 165 7.65 18.79 5.87
C ARG A 165 7.77 19.08 7.37
N GLU A 166 6.86 19.88 7.91
CA GLU A 166 6.81 20.14 9.35
C GLU A 166 6.51 18.87 10.15
N ALA A 167 5.56 18.05 9.67
CA ALA A 167 5.23 16.78 10.32
C ALA A 167 6.37 15.78 10.30
N TYR A 168 7.11 15.66 9.17
CA TYR A 168 8.29 14.79 9.09
C TYR A 168 9.48 15.33 9.93
N ALA A 169 9.55 16.62 10.18
CA ALA A 169 10.57 17.22 11.05
C ALA A 169 10.37 16.88 12.53
N CYS A 170 9.18 16.42 12.94
CA CYS A 170 8.89 16.01 14.31
C CYS A 170 9.69 14.76 14.75
N ASP A 171 9.85 14.57 16.05
CA ASP A 171 10.52 13.40 16.62
C ASP A 171 9.77 12.09 16.28
N ILE A 172 8.44 12.13 16.28
CA ILE A 172 7.55 11.01 15.98
C ILE A 172 6.53 11.45 14.95
N THR A 173 6.38 10.67 13.87
CA THR A 173 5.45 10.97 12.77
C THR A 173 4.50 9.81 12.57
N TYR A 174 3.21 10.05 12.78
CA TYR A 174 2.12 9.12 12.44
C TYR A 174 1.73 9.30 10.98
N GLY A 175 1.24 8.25 10.34
CA GLY A 175 0.70 8.35 8.99
C GLY A 175 0.30 7.00 8.43
N THR A 176 -0.29 6.99 7.24
CA THR A 176 -0.69 5.77 6.56
C THR A 176 0.46 5.20 5.73
N ASN A 177 0.46 3.89 5.53
CA ASN A 177 1.42 3.20 4.67
C ASN A 177 1.46 3.79 3.26
N ASN A 178 0.29 4.14 2.70
CA ASN A 178 0.17 4.71 1.36
C ASN A 178 0.82 6.10 1.28
N GLU A 179 0.48 7.00 2.22
CA GLU A 179 1.00 8.38 2.20
C GLU A 179 2.52 8.41 2.37
N PHE A 180 3.07 7.61 3.29
CA PHE A 180 4.52 7.50 3.45
C PHE A 180 5.22 7.01 2.19
N GLY A 181 4.66 6.00 1.53
CA GLY A 181 5.22 5.47 0.30
C GLY A 181 5.06 6.43 -0.89
N PHE A 182 3.93 7.13 -1.01
CA PHE A 182 3.75 8.14 -2.04
C PHE A 182 4.65 9.36 -1.82
N ASP A 183 4.86 9.80 -0.58
CA ASP A 183 5.80 10.88 -0.28
C ASP A 183 7.23 10.50 -0.66
N TYR A 184 7.63 9.24 -0.41
CA TYR A 184 8.91 8.73 -0.87
C TYR A 184 9.05 8.81 -2.40
N LEU A 185 8.03 8.41 -3.14
CA LEU A 185 8.04 8.49 -4.60
C LEU A 185 8.07 9.96 -5.07
N ARG A 186 7.25 10.83 -4.46
CA ARG A 186 7.22 12.27 -4.77
C ARG A 186 8.59 12.93 -4.54
N ASP A 187 9.24 12.64 -3.42
CA ASP A 187 10.57 13.17 -3.09
C ASP A 187 11.65 12.78 -4.09
N ASN A 188 11.48 11.61 -4.73
CA ASN A 188 12.39 11.16 -5.77
C ASN A 188 12.06 11.70 -7.18
N MET A 189 11.05 12.57 -7.30
CA MET A 189 10.65 13.23 -8.55
C MET A 189 10.84 14.76 -8.50
N VAL A 190 11.20 15.35 -7.36
CA VAL A 190 11.39 16.79 -7.21
C VAL A 190 12.74 17.25 -7.79
N VAL A 191 12.80 18.47 -8.30
CA VAL A 191 14.01 19.04 -8.88
C VAL A 191 14.81 19.89 -7.88
N TYR A 192 14.16 20.35 -6.80
CA TYR A 192 14.79 21.18 -5.79
C TYR A 192 14.69 20.54 -4.41
N LYS A 193 15.78 20.64 -3.62
CA LYS A 193 15.85 20.14 -2.25
C LYS A 193 14.73 20.71 -1.36
N SER A 194 14.36 21.96 -1.56
CA SER A 194 13.27 22.62 -0.82
C SER A 194 11.89 21.99 -1.04
N GLN A 195 11.72 21.18 -2.07
CA GLN A 195 10.48 20.47 -2.37
C GLN A 195 10.38 19.11 -1.68
N MET A 196 11.50 18.58 -1.18
CA MET A 196 11.50 17.32 -0.44
C MET A 196 10.78 17.48 0.91
N VAL A 197 10.03 16.46 1.31
CA VAL A 197 9.29 16.44 2.57
C VAL A 197 9.83 15.45 3.58
N GLN A 198 10.30 14.27 3.13
CA GLN A 198 10.79 13.21 4.02
C GLN A 198 12.23 13.44 4.47
N ARG A 199 12.52 12.91 5.68
CA ARG A 199 13.87 12.76 6.22
C ARG A 199 14.43 11.36 5.92
N GLU A 200 15.36 10.91 6.75
CA GLU A 200 15.90 9.55 6.71
C GLU A 200 14.87 8.54 7.20
N LEU A 201 14.85 7.37 6.58
CA LEU A 201 14.02 6.24 6.98
C LEU A 201 14.72 5.47 8.11
N ASN A 202 14.58 5.96 9.35
CA ASN A 202 15.30 5.42 10.49
C ASN A 202 14.57 4.24 11.14
N TYR A 203 13.42 4.47 11.79
CA TYR A 203 12.66 3.45 12.48
C TYR A 203 11.18 3.52 12.12
N ALA A 204 10.60 2.40 11.74
CA ALA A 204 9.17 2.28 11.53
C ALA A 204 8.55 1.22 12.46
N ILE A 205 7.44 1.59 13.08
CA ILE A 205 6.55 0.69 13.81
C ILE A 205 5.27 0.57 12.98
N VAL A 206 4.95 -0.64 12.51
CA VAL A 206 3.79 -0.90 11.67
C VAL A 206 2.68 -1.51 12.51
N ASP A 207 1.59 -0.77 12.73
CA ASP A 207 0.39 -1.33 13.34
C ASP A 207 -0.40 -2.13 12.31
N GLU A 208 -1.03 -3.22 12.76
CA GLU A 208 -1.67 -4.22 11.88
C GLU A 208 -0.72 -4.67 10.75
N VAL A 209 0.50 -5.04 11.15
CA VAL A 209 1.61 -5.37 10.23
C VAL A 209 1.27 -6.43 9.19
N ASP A 210 0.40 -7.37 9.52
CA ASP A 210 -0.09 -8.41 8.61
C ASP A 210 -1.01 -7.85 7.50
N SER A 211 -1.76 -6.78 7.79
CA SER A 211 -2.52 -6.10 6.76
C SER A 211 -1.61 -5.39 5.77
N ILE A 212 -0.70 -4.59 6.30
CA ILE A 212 0.13 -3.70 5.50
C ILE A 212 1.18 -4.49 4.72
N LEU A 213 1.92 -5.40 5.39
CA LEU A 213 3.06 -6.08 4.79
C LEU A 213 2.70 -7.39 4.06
N ILE A 214 1.48 -7.92 4.22
CA ILE A 214 1.02 -9.14 3.55
C ILE A 214 -0.15 -8.85 2.62
N ASP A 215 -1.29 -8.33 3.13
CA ASP A 215 -2.50 -8.18 2.32
C ASP A 215 -2.37 -7.09 1.28
N GLU A 216 -1.98 -5.88 1.70
CA GLU A 216 -1.82 -4.73 0.82
C GLU A 216 -0.56 -4.81 -0.04
N ALA A 217 0.42 -5.61 0.38
CA ALA A 217 1.67 -5.80 -0.34
C ALA A 217 1.56 -6.67 -1.62
N ARG A 218 0.36 -6.87 -2.14
CA ARG A 218 0.10 -7.55 -3.42
C ARG A 218 0.28 -6.62 -4.61
N THR A 219 0.04 -5.33 -4.43
CA THR A 219 0.12 -4.31 -5.47
C THR A 219 1.15 -3.25 -5.09
N PRO A 220 1.99 -2.79 -6.04
CA PRO A 220 2.91 -1.71 -5.79
C PRO A 220 2.19 -0.37 -5.65
N LEU A 221 2.85 0.60 -5.04
CA LEU A 221 2.50 2.00 -5.11
C LEU A 221 2.94 2.55 -6.46
N ILE A 222 2.06 3.23 -7.18
CA ILE A 222 2.31 3.74 -8.52
C ILE A 222 1.87 5.21 -8.59
N ILE A 223 2.78 6.08 -9.04
CA ILE A 223 2.43 7.43 -9.48
C ILE A 223 2.35 7.40 -11.00
N SER A 224 1.19 7.75 -11.53
CA SER A 224 0.93 7.77 -12.97
C SER A 224 0.78 9.21 -13.49
N GLY A 225 1.22 9.42 -14.72
CA GLY A 225 0.99 10.65 -15.48
C GLY A 225 0.26 10.34 -16.80
N HIS A 226 -0.11 11.38 -17.53
CA HIS A 226 -0.73 11.20 -18.85
C HIS A 226 0.32 10.76 -19.87
N GLY A 227 0.07 9.65 -20.54
CA GLY A 227 0.86 9.15 -21.66
C GLY A 227 0.48 9.81 -22.99
N GLU A 228 1.11 9.32 -24.07
CA GLU A 228 0.82 9.76 -25.43
C GLU A 228 -0.56 9.29 -25.93
N GLU A 229 -1.07 9.91 -27.00
CA GLU A 229 -2.39 9.59 -27.55
C GLU A 229 -2.33 8.32 -28.40
N SER A 230 -2.92 7.22 -27.97
CA SER A 230 -3.15 6.04 -28.83
C SER A 230 -4.53 5.42 -28.62
N THR A 231 -5.58 6.18 -28.82
CA THR A 231 -6.97 5.72 -28.62
C THR A 231 -7.52 4.83 -29.74
N ASP A 232 -7.04 5.01 -30.96
CA ASP A 232 -7.56 4.34 -32.15
C ASP A 232 -7.32 2.82 -32.17
N MET A 233 -6.23 2.35 -31.56
CA MET A 233 -5.86 0.93 -31.57
C MET A 233 -6.76 0.09 -30.67
N TYR A 234 -7.18 0.62 -29.52
CA TYR A 234 -8.11 -0.07 -28.62
C TYR A 234 -9.46 -0.31 -29.27
N GLU A 235 -10.01 0.69 -29.99
CA GLU A 235 -11.26 0.51 -30.72
C GLU A 235 -11.12 -0.50 -31.88
N LYS A 236 -9.96 -0.55 -32.57
CA LYS A 236 -9.71 -1.51 -33.62
C LYS A 236 -9.58 -2.93 -33.06
N ALA A 237 -8.88 -3.08 -31.95
CA ALA A 237 -8.73 -4.35 -31.26
C ALA A 237 -10.08 -4.87 -30.74
N ASP A 238 -10.91 -4.01 -30.16
CA ASP A 238 -12.28 -4.34 -29.75
C ASP A 238 -13.13 -4.85 -30.90
N ARG A 239 -13.16 -4.10 -32.02
CA ARG A 239 -13.89 -4.53 -33.23
C ARG A 239 -13.42 -5.85 -33.81
N PHE A 240 -12.16 -6.18 -33.64
CA PHE A 240 -11.60 -7.47 -34.03
C PHE A 240 -12.06 -8.57 -33.07
N VAL A 241 -11.92 -8.38 -31.76
CA VAL A 241 -12.25 -9.37 -30.73
C VAL A 241 -13.72 -9.73 -30.73
N CYS A 242 -14.61 -8.75 -30.99
CA CYS A 242 -16.06 -9.00 -31.15
C CYS A 242 -16.42 -9.99 -32.28
N ARG A 243 -15.50 -10.28 -33.19
CA ARG A 243 -15.71 -11.23 -34.30
C ARG A 243 -15.15 -12.62 -34.06
N LEU A 244 -14.51 -12.82 -32.91
CA LEU A 244 -13.86 -14.06 -32.53
C LEU A 244 -14.83 -14.99 -31.80
N GLU A 245 -14.70 -16.27 -32.05
CA GLU A 245 -15.46 -17.35 -31.39
C GLU A 245 -14.64 -17.93 -30.24
N ARG A 246 -15.25 -17.99 -29.05
CA ARG A 246 -14.64 -18.62 -27.89
C ARG A 246 -14.56 -20.14 -28.09
N GLY A 247 -13.40 -20.73 -27.85
CA GLY A 247 -13.20 -22.16 -27.83
C GLY A 247 -13.73 -22.80 -26.55
N GLU A 248 -14.23 -24.03 -26.66
CA GLU A 248 -14.62 -24.85 -25.52
C GLU A 248 -13.49 -25.80 -25.12
N ASN A 249 -13.25 -25.96 -23.83
CA ASN A 249 -12.33 -26.98 -23.30
C ASN A 249 -12.94 -28.37 -23.44
N ILE A 250 -12.66 -29.05 -24.56
CA ILE A 250 -13.40 -30.26 -24.96
C ILE A 250 -13.00 -31.51 -24.18
N VAL A 251 -11.81 -31.59 -23.55
CA VAL A 251 -11.42 -32.78 -22.76
C VAL A 251 -10.33 -32.44 -21.74
N LYS A 252 -10.51 -32.89 -20.51
CA LYS A 252 -9.39 -33.03 -19.57
C LYS A 252 -8.54 -34.21 -19.99
N LEU A 253 -7.38 -33.97 -20.61
CA LEU A 253 -6.39 -35.02 -20.88
C LEU A 253 -6.03 -35.74 -19.58
N SER A 254 -6.02 -37.08 -19.60
CA SER A 254 -5.52 -37.88 -18.49
C SER A 254 -4.02 -37.61 -18.32
N LYS A 255 -3.48 -37.88 -17.13
CA LYS A 255 -2.02 -37.74 -16.90
C LYS A 255 -1.17 -38.59 -17.85
N SER A 256 -1.74 -39.69 -18.41
CA SER A 256 -1.10 -40.53 -19.41
C SER A 256 -1.04 -39.86 -20.78
N ASP A 257 -2.06 -39.10 -21.15
CA ASP A 257 -2.12 -38.44 -22.45
C ASP A 257 -1.19 -37.24 -22.50
N GLN A 258 -1.05 -36.52 -21.37
CA GLN A 258 -0.03 -35.46 -21.20
C GLN A 258 1.40 -35.99 -21.31
N LEU A 259 1.68 -37.18 -20.77
CA LEU A 259 2.98 -37.85 -20.87
C LEU A 259 3.28 -38.36 -22.29
N MET A 260 2.26 -38.62 -23.10
CA MET A 260 2.40 -39.08 -24.48
C MET A 260 2.45 -37.94 -25.50
N GLY A 261 2.44 -36.69 -25.05
CA GLY A 261 2.52 -35.53 -25.94
C GLY A 261 1.30 -35.33 -26.86
N VAL A 262 0.13 -35.80 -26.44
CA VAL A 262 -1.11 -35.58 -27.20
C VAL A 262 -1.50 -34.11 -27.07
N GLU A 263 -1.36 -33.36 -28.15
CA GLU A 263 -1.83 -31.97 -28.25
C GLU A 263 -3.35 -31.94 -28.19
N GLN A 264 -3.92 -31.05 -27.39
CA GLN A 264 -5.36 -30.83 -27.39
C GLN A 264 -5.78 -30.19 -28.72
N PRO A 265 -6.83 -30.69 -29.39
CA PRO A 265 -7.37 -29.97 -30.53
C PRO A 265 -7.90 -28.62 -30.06
N GLU A 266 -7.28 -27.54 -30.52
CA GLU A 266 -7.75 -26.19 -30.28
C GLU A 266 -9.10 -25.98 -30.97
N SER A 267 -10.13 -25.68 -30.18
CA SER A 267 -11.44 -25.29 -30.71
C SER A 267 -11.62 -23.77 -30.55
N GLY A 268 -12.23 -23.14 -31.57
CA GLY A 268 -12.48 -21.69 -31.57
C GLY A 268 -11.27 -20.84 -31.96
N ASP A 269 -11.39 -19.53 -31.77
CA ASP A 269 -10.40 -18.54 -32.16
C ASP A 269 -9.54 -18.08 -30.94
N TYR A 270 -10.08 -18.24 -29.73
CA TYR A 270 -9.35 -17.99 -28.49
C TYR A 270 -9.81 -18.94 -27.37
N MET A 271 -8.91 -19.19 -26.44
CA MET A 271 -9.16 -19.97 -25.23
C MET A 271 -9.10 -19.07 -24.01
N ALA A 272 -10.06 -19.22 -23.09
CA ALA A 272 -10.10 -18.48 -21.83
C ALA A 272 -10.21 -19.44 -20.65
N ASP A 273 -9.22 -19.40 -19.74
CA ASP A 273 -9.27 -20.07 -18.46
C ASP A 273 -9.70 -19.09 -17.37
N ILE A 274 -10.97 -19.19 -16.99
CA ILE A 274 -11.55 -18.31 -15.95
C ILE A 274 -10.89 -18.54 -14.59
N LYS A 275 -10.40 -19.76 -14.30
CA LYS A 275 -9.76 -20.08 -13.01
C LYS A 275 -8.36 -19.50 -12.92
N ALA A 276 -7.61 -19.59 -14.01
CA ALA A 276 -6.28 -19.03 -14.10
C ALA A 276 -6.28 -17.53 -14.48
N ARG A 277 -7.45 -16.96 -14.81
CA ARG A 277 -7.62 -15.60 -15.35
C ARG A 277 -6.69 -15.32 -16.55
N THR A 278 -6.54 -16.30 -17.44
CA THR A 278 -5.74 -16.19 -18.66
C THR A 278 -6.58 -16.34 -19.89
N VAL A 279 -6.18 -15.62 -20.94
CA VAL A 279 -6.80 -15.74 -22.26
C VAL A 279 -5.69 -15.73 -23.31
N ALA A 280 -5.83 -16.52 -24.36
CA ALA A 280 -4.87 -16.57 -25.46
C ALA A 280 -5.57 -16.84 -26.79
N LEU A 281 -5.05 -16.26 -27.88
CA LEU A 281 -5.44 -16.61 -29.23
C LEU A 281 -4.98 -18.05 -29.56
N THR A 282 -5.79 -18.77 -30.28
CA THR A 282 -5.40 -20.02 -30.94
C THR A 282 -4.67 -19.71 -32.26
N ALA A 283 -4.05 -20.72 -32.90
CA ALA A 283 -3.43 -20.54 -34.20
C ALA A 283 -4.44 -19.98 -35.23
N ARG A 284 -5.70 -20.44 -35.18
CA ARG A 284 -6.79 -19.90 -36.00
C ARG A 284 -7.12 -18.45 -35.70
N GLY A 285 -7.05 -18.05 -34.41
CA GLY A 285 -7.24 -16.65 -34.00
C GLY A 285 -6.13 -15.75 -34.46
N MET A 286 -4.87 -16.22 -34.43
CA MET A 286 -3.71 -15.49 -34.95
C MET A 286 -3.83 -15.24 -36.44
N GLU A 287 -4.17 -16.25 -37.24
CA GLU A 287 -4.42 -16.09 -38.71
C GLU A 287 -5.52 -15.07 -39.01
N LYS A 288 -6.59 -15.05 -38.18
CA LYS A 288 -7.66 -14.05 -38.34
C LYS A 288 -7.15 -12.64 -37.99
N ALA A 289 -6.29 -12.49 -36.95
CA ALA A 289 -5.69 -11.22 -36.61
C ALA A 289 -4.78 -10.69 -37.71
N GLU A 290 -3.92 -11.55 -38.27
CA GLU A 290 -3.02 -11.20 -39.39
C GLU A 290 -3.80 -10.71 -40.61
N ARG A 291 -4.88 -11.41 -40.97
CA ARG A 291 -5.76 -10.99 -42.07
C ARG A 291 -6.53 -9.70 -41.79
N PHE A 292 -6.97 -9.49 -40.55
CA PHE A 292 -7.74 -8.30 -40.18
C PHE A 292 -6.89 -7.04 -40.15
N PHE A 293 -5.66 -7.14 -39.63
CA PHE A 293 -4.73 -6.01 -39.52
C PHE A 293 -3.82 -5.88 -40.73
N GLY A 294 -3.79 -6.85 -41.63
CA GLY A 294 -3.00 -6.82 -42.86
C GLY A 294 -1.50 -7.01 -42.59
N ILE A 295 -1.15 -7.81 -41.58
CA ILE A 295 0.23 -8.12 -41.18
C ILE A 295 0.58 -9.56 -41.55
N ASP A 296 1.86 -9.87 -41.63
CA ASP A 296 2.37 -11.18 -42.08
C ASP A 296 2.54 -12.21 -40.95
N ASP A 297 2.94 -11.74 -39.73
CA ASP A 297 3.13 -12.62 -38.57
C ASP A 297 3.05 -11.79 -37.28
N ILE A 298 1.97 -11.99 -36.51
CA ILE A 298 1.70 -11.24 -35.27
C ILE A 298 2.71 -11.51 -34.14
N SER A 299 3.50 -12.58 -34.25
CA SER A 299 4.51 -12.94 -33.25
C SER A 299 5.82 -12.16 -33.37
N LYS A 300 5.99 -11.39 -34.44
CA LYS A 300 7.19 -10.54 -34.64
C LYS A 300 7.21 -9.39 -33.63
N GLN A 301 8.43 -9.02 -33.22
CA GLN A 301 8.65 -7.96 -32.24
C GLN A 301 8.07 -6.60 -32.68
N GLU A 302 8.04 -6.31 -33.95
CA GLU A 302 7.46 -5.07 -34.53
C GLU A 302 5.95 -4.94 -34.32
N TYR A 303 5.21 -6.05 -34.08
CA TYR A 303 3.77 -6.08 -33.81
C TYR A 303 3.44 -6.35 -32.33
N SER A 304 4.42 -6.24 -31.45
CA SER A 304 4.26 -6.49 -30.01
C SER A 304 3.18 -5.59 -29.37
N GLU A 305 3.12 -4.32 -29.76
CA GLU A 305 2.11 -3.36 -29.28
C GLU A 305 0.70 -3.74 -29.75
N LEU A 306 0.54 -4.11 -31.02
CA LEU A 306 -0.73 -4.59 -31.56
C LEU A 306 -1.21 -5.87 -30.84
N ASN A 307 -0.29 -6.81 -30.64
CA ASN A 307 -0.60 -8.04 -29.91
C ASN A 307 -1.03 -7.73 -28.47
N HIS A 308 -0.38 -6.77 -27.81
CA HIS A 308 -0.77 -6.29 -26.48
C HIS A 308 -2.21 -5.76 -26.47
N HIS A 309 -2.59 -4.88 -27.40
CA HIS A 309 -3.96 -4.35 -27.49
C HIS A 309 -5.00 -5.44 -27.73
N ILE A 310 -4.70 -6.42 -28.58
CA ILE A 310 -5.60 -7.58 -28.82
C ILE A 310 -5.75 -8.42 -27.56
N GLN A 311 -4.67 -8.67 -26.82
CA GLN A 311 -4.70 -9.43 -25.58
C GLN A 311 -5.53 -8.71 -24.50
N GLN A 312 -5.39 -7.39 -24.37
CA GLN A 312 -6.19 -6.62 -23.41
C GLN A 312 -7.68 -6.60 -23.79
N ALA A 313 -8.00 -6.44 -25.07
CA ALA A 313 -9.38 -6.53 -25.55
C ALA A 313 -9.98 -7.92 -25.29
N LEU A 314 -9.21 -9.00 -25.53
CA LEU A 314 -9.65 -10.37 -25.21
C LEU A 314 -9.91 -10.56 -23.71
N LYS A 315 -9.01 -10.05 -22.84
CA LYS A 315 -9.22 -10.07 -21.39
C LYS A 315 -10.48 -9.33 -20.98
N ALA A 316 -10.69 -8.13 -21.52
CA ALA A 316 -11.86 -7.32 -21.25
C ALA A 316 -13.16 -8.03 -21.60
N HIS A 317 -13.22 -8.75 -22.74
CA HIS A 317 -14.41 -9.48 -23.17
C HIS A 317 -14.59 -10.83 -22.46
N ALA A 318 -13.52 -11.57 -22.20
CA ALA A 318 -13.59 -12.95 -21.74
C ALA A 318 -13.61 -13.09 -20.21
N LEU A 319 -13.02 -12.15 -19.48
CA LEU A 319 -12.74 -12.30 -18.04
C LEU A 319 -13.41 -11.24 -17.17
N PHE A 320 -13.88 -10.11 -17.73
CA PHE A 320 -14.47 -9.00 -16.98
C PHE A 320 -15.95 -8.81 -17.31
N GLU A 321 -16.78 -8.84 -16.29
CA GLU A 321 -18.24 -8.72 -16.39
C GLU A 321 -18.70 -7.36 -15.84
N ARG A 322 -19.61 -6.70 -16.61
CA ARG A 322 -20.24 -5.45 -16.16
C ARG A 322 -21.14 -5.73 -14.95
N ASP A 323 -21.23 -4.75 -14.07
CA ASP A 323 -21.97 -4.78 -12.79
C ASP A 323 -21.44 -5.78 -11.76
N LYS A 324 -20.29 -6.42 -12.04
CA LYS A 324 -19.57 -7.29 -11.14
C LYS A 324 -18.15 -6.82 -10.91
N ASP A 325 -17.34 -6.75 -11.98
CA ASP A 325 -15.94 -6.31 -11.90
C ASP A 325 -15.81 -4.80 -12.12
N TYR A 326 -16.73 -4.19 -12.84
CA TYR A 326 -16.80 -2.76 -13.10
C TYR A 326 -18.22 -2.31 -13.36
N VAL A 327 -18.49 -1.01 -13.21
CA VAL A 327 -19.76 -0.38 -13.60
C VAL A 327 -19.49 0.76 -14.57
N VAL A 328 -20.49 1.14 -15.36
CA VAL A 328 -20.45 2.32 -16.24
C VAL A 328 -21.36 3.38 -15.66
N GLN A 329 -20.81 4.49 -15.21
CA GLN A 329 -21.54 5.61 -14.65
C GLN A 329 -21.01 6.93 -15.23
N ASP A 330 -21.91 7.83 -15.63
CA ASP A 330 -21.59 9.14 -16.21
C ASP A 330 -20.62 9.08 -17.41
N GLY A 331 -20.72 8.01 -18.22
CA GLY A 331 -19.86 7.78 -19.39
C GLY A 331 -18.43 7.38 -19.04
N LYS A 332 -18.19 6.88 -17.83
CA LYS A 332 -16.89 6.37 -17.36
C LYS A 332 -17.02 4.96 -16.83
N VAL A 333 -15.98 4.17 -17.04
CA VAL A 333 -15.81 2.86 -16.41
C VAL A 333 -15.25 3.08 -15.00
N LEU A 334 -15.91 2.51 -14.00
CA LEU A 334 -15.49 2.56 -12.60
C LEU A 334 -15.25 1.13 -12.11
N ILE A 335 -14.12 0.92 -11.47
CA ILE A 335 -13.75 -0.40 -10.93
C ILE A 335 -14.62 -0.71 -9.71
N VAL A 336 -15.06 -1.96 -9.61
CA VAL A 336 -15.64 -2.53 -8.40
C VAL A 336 -14.57 -3.38 -7.71
N ASP A 337 -14.30 -3.08 -6.46
CA ASP A 337 -13.35 -3.88 -5.67
C ASP A 337 -13.91 -5.29 -5.43
N GLU A 338 -13.17 -6.30 -5.84
CA GLU A 338 -13.55 -7.71 -5.75
C GLU A 338 -13.83 -8.17 -4.30
N PHE A 339 -13.16 -7.55 -3.32
CA PHE A 339 -13.26 -7.94 -1.91
C PHE A 339 -14.33 -7.16 -1.14
N THR A 340 -14.48 -5.89 -1.46
CA THR A 340 -15.38 -5.00 -0.71
C THR A 340 -16.65 -4.66 -1.45
N GLY A 341 -16.70 -4.91 -2.78
CA GLY A 341 -17.80 -4.51 -3.64
C GLY A 341 -17.92 -2.99 -3.83
N ARG A 342 -16.92 -2.21 -3.42
CA ARG A 342 -16.91 -0.75 -3.50
C ARG A 342 -16.53 -0.25 -4.86
N LEU A 343 -17.11 0.91 -5.23
CA LEU A 343 -16.63 1.66 -6.38
C LEU A 343 -15.30 2.33 -6.05
N MET A 344 -14.28 2.00 -6.79
CA MET A 344 -12.96 2.60 -6.66
C MET A 344 -12.87 3.85 -7.54
N LEU A 345 -13.30 4.99 -6.99
CA LEU A 345 -13.24 6.27 -7.70
C LEU A 345 -11.77 6.69 -7.91
N GLY A 346 -11.44 7.05 -9.14
CA GLY A 346 -10.10 7.51 -9.49
C GLY A 346 -9.07 6.41 -9.72
N ARG A 347 -9.39 5.13 -9.47
CA ARG A 347 -8.55 4.00 -9.86
C ARG A 347 -8.87 3.53 -11.28
N ARG A 348 -7.85 3.06 -11.98
CA ARG A 348 -7.95 2.46 -13.32
C ARG A 348 -7.21 1.14 -13.34
N TYR A 349 -7.65 0.20 -14.16
CA TYR A 349 -6.88 -1.01 -14.44
C TYR A 349 -5.60 -0.62 -15.19
N SER A 350 -4.50 -1.29 -14.89
CA SER A 350 -3.20 -1.09 -15.52
C SER A 350 -3.15 -1.70 -16.93
N ASP A 351 -2.04 -1.45 -17.60
CA ASP A 351 -1.60 -2.14 -18.82
C ASP A 351 -2.62 -2.05 -19.98
N GLY A 352 -3.34 -0.94 -20.11
CA GLY A 352 -4.31 -0.75 -21.20
C GLY A 352 -5.64 -1.49 -21.02
N LEU A 353 -5.80 -2.30 -19.96
CA LEU A 353 -7.05 -3.03 -19.71
C LEU A 353 -8.25 -2.10 -19.49
N HIS A 354 -8.03 -0.97 -18.80
CA HIS A 354 -9.11 0.01 -18.58
C HIS A 354 -9.59 0.61 -19.89
N GLN A 355 -8.67 0.98 -20.78
CA GLN A 355 -8.98 1.47 -22.11
C GLN A 355 -9.68 0.40 -22.97
N ALA A 356 -9.29 -0.85 -22.83
CA ALA A 356 -9.96 -1.95 -23.49
C ALA A 356 -11.40 -2.16 -22.98
N LEU A 357 -11.66 -1.90 -21.68
CA LEU A 357 -13.01 -1.91 -21.11
C LEU A 357 -13.81 -0.69 -21.55
N GLU A 358 -13.18 0.49 -21.63
CA GLU A 358 -13.81 1.70 -22.20
C GLU A 358 -14.22 1.48 -23.66
N ALA A 359 -13.36 0.87 -24.47
CA ALA A 359 -13.66 0.51 -25.87
C ALA A 359 -14.81 -0.51 -25.94
N LYS A 360 -14.77 -1.58 -25.10
CA LYS A 360 -15.82 -2.59 -25.01
C LYS A 360 -17.20 -2.00 -24.70
N GLU A 361 -17.26 -1.03 -23.79
CA GLU A 361 -18.52 -0.37 -23.39
C GLU A 361 -18.90 0.80 -24.30
N GLY A 362 -18.08 1.11 -25.32
CA GLY A 362 -18.33 2.20 -26.25
C GLY A 362 -18.33 3.59 -25.62
N VAL A 363 -17.68 3.73 -24.47
CA VAL A 363 -17.42 5.04 -23.84
C VAL A 363 -16.16 5.66 -24.43
N LYS A 364 -15.93 6.95 -24.19
CA LYS A 364 -14.72 7.61 -24.67
C LYS A 364 -13.49 6.94 -24.05
N VAL A 365 -12.62 6.39 -24.91
CA VAL A 365 -11.31 5.86 -24.46
C VAL A 365 -10.43 7.03 -24.04
N GLU A 366 -10.02 7.04 -22.77
CA GLU A 366 -9.10 8.04 -22.26
C GLU A 366 -7.65 7.61 -22.51
N ARG A 367 -6.75 8.59 -22.53
CA ARG A 367 -5.31 8.37 -22.74
C ARG A 367 -4.76 7.32 -21.77
N GLU A 368 -3.77 6.59 -22.23
CA GLU A 368 -3.02 5.69 -21.34
C GLU A 368 -2.35 6.49 -20.23
N ASN A 369 -2.29 5.90 -19.07
CA ASN A 369 -1.50 6.44 -17.98
C ASN A 369 -0.11 5.83 -18.05
N ARG A 370 0.91 6.70 -18.11
CA ARG A 370 2.30 6.28 -18.03
C ARG A 370 2.74 6.22 -16.57
N THR A 371 3.44 5.16 -16.18
CA THR A 371 4.02 5.03 -14.85
C THR A 371 5.20 6.00 -14.71
N LEU A 372 5.10 6.96 -13.81
CA LEU A 372 6.17 7.92 -13.52
C LEU A 372 7.12 7.40 -12.44
N ALA A 373 6.58 6.75 -11.42
CA ALA A 373 7.34 6.14 -10.34
C ALA A 373 6.56 4.98 -9.72
N THR A 374 7.27 3.97 -9.27
CA THR A 374 6.66 2.80 -8.61
C THR A 374 7.58 2.26 -7.53
N ILE A 375 7.00 1.69 -6.48
CA ILE A 375 7.71 0.91 -5.46
C ILE A 375 6.75 -0.09 -4.81
N THR A 376 7.22 -1.29 -4.51
CA THR A 376 6.44 -2.23 -3.69
C THR A 376 6.53 -1.86 -2.21
N PHE A 377 5.50 -2.18 -1.42
CA PHE A 377 5.55 -2.01 0.03
C PHE A 377 6.71 -2.78 0.64
N GLN A 378 7.00 -3.98 0.11
CA GLN A 378 8.11 -4.79 0.57
C GLN A 378 9.43 -4.02 0.49
N ASN A 379 9.74 -3.44 -0.67
CA ASN A 379 10.98 -2.71 -0.86
C ASN A 379 10.99 -1.38 -0.12
N TYR A 380 9.86 -0.69 -0.02
CA TYR A 380 9.77 0.55 0.76
C TYR A 380 10.08 0.32 2.25
N PHE A 381 9.41 -0.64 2.90
CA PHE A 381 9.63 -0.89 4.33
C PHE A 381 10.99 -1.52 4.64
N ARG A 382 11.59 -2.25 3.71
CA ARG A 382 12.97 -2.77 3.84
C ARG A 382 14.04 -1.68 3.83
N MET A 383 13.72 -0.46 3.40
CA MET A 383 14.65 0.68 3.42
C MET A 383 14.80 1.31 4.80
N PHE A 384 13.88 1.05 5.73
CA PHE A 384 14.05 1.52 7.10
C PHE A 384 15.22 0.81 7.77
N ARG A 385 16.07 1.59 8.45
CA ARG A 385 17.20 1.03 9.21
C ARG A 385 16.74 0.01 10.26
N LYS A 386 15.57 0.26 10.85
CA LYS A 386 14.92 -0.60 11.85
C LYS A 386 13.43 -0.68 11.53
N LEU A 387 12.92 -1.89 11.40
CA LEU A 387 11.51 -2.16 11.15
C LEU A 387 10.97 -3.03 12.28
N ALA A 388 9.79 -2.70 12.78
CA ALA A 388 9.05 -3.49 13.75
C ALA A 388 7.56 -3.45 13.42
N GLY A 389 6.81 -4.38 13.95
CA GLY A 389 5.37 -4.38 13.73
C GLY A 389 4.60 -5.07 14.84
N MET A 390 3.30 -4.83 14.86
CA MET A 390 2.38 -5.48 15.80
C MET A 390 1.06 -5.85 15.13
N THR A 391 0.49 -6.95 15.54
CA THR A 391 -0.85 -7.40 15.14
C THR A 391 -1.33 -8.48 16.10
N GLY A 392 -2.58 -8.89 16.00
CA GLY A 392 -3.14 -10.03 16.75
C GLY A 392 -2.93 -11.40 16.12
N THR A 393 -2.35 -11.48 14.90
CA THR A 393 -2.43 -12.66 14.03
C THR A 393 -1.22 -12.89 13.14
N ALA A 394 0.00 -12.51 13.54
CA ALA A 394 1.21 -12.62 12.73
C ALA A 394 1.78 -14.04 12.60
N LYS A 395 1.61 -14.88 13.63
CA LYS A 395 2.29 -16.17 13.74
C LYS A 395 2.01 -17.13 12.60
N THR A 396 0.84 -17.03 11.98
CA THR A 396 0.49 -17.85 10.82
C THR A 396 1.33 -17.57 9.59
N GLU A 397 1.84 -16.35 9.47
CA GLU A 397 2.63 -15.82 8.35
C GLU A 397 4.11 -15.59 8.71
N GLU A 398 4.59 -16.13 9.84
CA GLU A 398 5.96 -15.93 10.35
C GLU A 398 7.03 -16.27 9.31
N GLN A 399 6.82 -17.33 8.51
CA GLN A 399 7.75 -17.70 7.45
C GLN A 399 7.89 -16.62 6.37
N GLU A 400 6.81 -15.96 6.02
CA GLU A 400 6.80 -14.88 5.05
C GLU A 400 7.47 -13.63 5.63
N PHE A 401 7.14 -13.24 6.85
CA PHE A 401 7.79 -12.12 7.54
C PHE A 401 9.31 -12.32 7.63
N GLN A 402 9.76 -13.53 7.94
CA GLN A 402 11.17 -13.81 8.01
C GLN A 402 11.85 -13.83 6.63
N ALA A 403 11.18 -14.42 5.61
CA ALA A 403 11.78 -14.56 4.28
C ALA A 403 11.87 -13.22 3.52
N ILE A 404 10.92 -12.31 3.71
CA ILE A 404 10.83 -11.06 2.97
C ILE A 404 11.44 -9.89 3.75
N TYR A 405 11.13 -9.78 5.05
CA TYR A 405 11.47 -8.61 5.87
C TYR A 405 12.54 -8.87 6.93
N ASP A 406 13.02 -10.11 7.07
CA ASP A 406 13.92 -10.58 8.16
C ASP A 406 13.34 -10.32 9.57
N LEU A 407 12.01 -10.37 9.69
CA LEU A 407 11.30 -10.17 10.94
C LEU A 407 10.83 -11.51 11.51
N ASP A 408 11.11 -11.77 12.78
CA ASP A 408 10.53 -12.89 13.52
C ASP A 408 9.34 -12.45 14.39
N VAL A 409 8.48 -13.41 14.73
CA VAL A 409 7.23 -13.15 15.45
C VAL A 409 7.31 -13.68 16.87
N VAL A 410 7.06 -12.81 17.85
CA VAL A 410 6.97 -13.18 19.27
C VAL A 410 5.53 -13.07 19.74
N GLU A 411 4.95 -14.18 20.14
CA GLU A 411 3.61 -14.19 20.74
C GLU A 411 3.70 -13.67 22.19
N ILE A 412 3.05 -12.55 22.44
CA ILE A 412 2.95 -11.94 23.77
C ILE A 412 1.77 -12.55 24.52
N PRO A 413 1.95 -13.01 25.77
CA PRO A 413 0.82 -13.53 26.54
C PRO A 413 -0.23 -12.44 26.82
N THR A 414 -1.49 -12.84 26.94
CA THR A 414 -2.58 -11.92 27.30
C THR A 414 -2.48 -11.51 28.77
N ASN A 415 -2.89 -10.27 29.09
CA ASN A 415 -2.90 -9.75 30.45
C ASN A 415 -3.80 -10.59 31.39
N LYS A 416 -4.97 -11.00 30.87
CA LYS A 416 -5.86 -11.96 31.56
C LYS A 416 -6.03 -13.23 30.72
N PRO A 417 -6.23 -14.39 31.34
CA PRO A 417 -6.46 -15.63 30.60
C PRO A 417 -7.64 -15.53 29.65
N LEU A 418 -7.51 -16.08 28.46
CA LEU A 418 -8.56 -16.12 27.45
C LEU A 418 -9.74 -16.99 27.91
N ALA A 419 -10.92 -16.40 28.06
CA ALA A 419 -12.14 -17.12 28.48
C ALA A 419 -13.04 -17.51 27.29
N ARG A 420 -12.70 -17.10 26.06
CA ARG A 420 -13.42 -17.42 24.83
C ARG A 420 -13.38 -18.91 24.52
N LYS A 421 -14.51 -19.45 24.05
CA LYS A 421 -14.63 -20.84 23.59
C LYS A 421 -14.75 -20.88 22.07
N ASP A 422 -13.76 -21.45 21.42
CA ASP A 422 -13.78 -21.66 19.96
C ASP A 422 -14.39 -23.07 19.70
N LEU A 423 -15.61 -23.08 19.16
CA LEU A 423 -16.37 -24.30 18.87
C LEU A 423 -15.91 -24.91 17.54
N ASN A 424 -16.15 -26.20 17.36
CA ASN A 424 -15.85 -26.89 16.10
C ASN A 424 -16.67 -26.32 14.94
N ASP A 425 -16.12 -26.40 13.73
CA ASP A 425 -16.83 -26.05 12.51
C ASP A 425 -17.97 -27.02 12.25
N ILE A 426 -19.05 -26.49 11.70
CA ILE A 426 -20.18 -27.27 11.21
C ILE A 426 -20.15 -27.26 9.68
N VAL A 427 -20.12 -28.44 9.09
CA VAL A 427 -19.99 -28.60 7.63
C VAL A 427 -21.28 -29.14 7.04
N TYR A 428 -21.76 -28.45 5.98
CA TYR A 428 -22.92 -28.82 5.20
C TYR A 428 -22.55 -29.18 3.78
N THR A 429 -23.38 -29.98 3.10
CA THR A 429 -23.18 -30.33 1.69
C THR A 429 -23.48 -29.15 0.76
N ASN A 430 -24.51 -28.36 1.05
CA ASN A 430 -24.95 -27.22 0.24
C ASN A 430 -25.06 -25.91 1.04
N GLN A 431 -25.01 -24.78 0.31
CA GLN A 431 -25.10 -23.45 0.92
C GLN A 431 -26.46 -23.15 1.54
N LYS A 432 -27.56 -23.65 0.98
CA LYS A 432 -28.91 -23.37 1.47
C LYS A 432 -29.14 -23.96 2.87
N ALA A 433 -28.73 -25.20 3.10
CA ALA A 433 -28.79 -25.84 4.41
C ALA A 433 -27.90 -25.10 5.43
N LYS A 434 -26.69 -24.72 5.01
CA LYS A 434 -25.77 -23.92 5.84
C LYS A 434 -26.42 -22.60 6.31
N PHE A 435 -26.95 -21.77 5.40
CA PHE A 435 -27.54 -20.50 5.78
C PHE A 435 -28.80 -20.64 6.61
N ASN A 436 -29.62 -21.66 6.37
CA ASN A 436 -30.75 -21.98 7.25
C ASN A 436 -30.29 -22.32 8.67
N ALA A 437 -29.22 -23.08 8.83
CA ALA A 437 -28.66 -23.41 10.12
C ALA A 437 -28.06 -22.19 10.83
N VAL A 438 -27.35 -21.32 10.11
CA VAL A 438 -26.86 -20.04 10.62
C VAL A 438 -27.99 -19.19 11.17
N VAL A 439 -29.10 -19.03 10.42
CA VAL A 439 -30.26 -18.26 10.86
C VAL A 439 -30.91 -18.90 12.10
N ASN A 440 -31.01 -20.23 12.14
CA ASN A 440 -31.58 -20.90 13.31
C ASN A 440 -30.70 -20.70 14.56
N GLU A 441 -29.36 -20.78 14.46
CA GLU A 441 -28.47 -20.49 15.59
C GLU A 441 -28.59 -19.03 16.04
N ILE A 442 -28.66 -18.07 15.10
CA ILE A 442 -28.89 -16.66 15.44
C ILE A 442 -30.18 -16.49 16.24
N VAL A 443 -31.29 -17.10 15.80
CA VAL A 443 -32.58 -17.03 16.50
C VAL A 443 -32.50 -17.62 17.92
N GLU A 444 -31.82 -18.75 18.09
CA GLU A 444 -31.67 -19.39 19.39
C GLU A 444 -30.80 -18.61 20.36
N VAL A 445 -29.64 -18.13 19.87
CA VAL A 445 -28.73 -17.35 20.69
C VAL A 445 -29.32 -15.98 21.02
N HIS A 446 -30.02 -15.34 20.10
CA HIS A 446 -30.71 -14.06 20.33
C HIS A 446 -31.72 -14.14 21.44
N LYS A 447 -32.45 -15.26 21.59
CA LYS A 447 -33.40 -15.48 22.71
C LYS A 447 -32.75 -15.44 24.09
N THR A 448 -31.46 -15.73 24.18
CA THR A 448 -30.70 -15.65 25.44
C THR A 448 -30.24 -14.23 25.78
N GLY A 449 -30.40 -13.26 24.88
CA GLY A 449 -29.94 -11.89 25.04
C GLY A 449 -28.46 -11.68 24.73
N ARG A 450 -27.73 -12.70 24.23
CA ARG A 450 -26.33 -12.55 23.84
C ARG A 450 -26.20 -11.69 22.59
N PRO A 451 -25.26 -10.77 22.56
CA PRO A 451 -24.88 -10.10 21.29
C PRO A 451 -24.27 -11.09 20.30
N ILE A 452 -24.61 -10.92 19.04
CA ILE A 452 -24.18 -11.79 17.95
C ILE A 452 -23.50 -10.95 16.86
N LEU A 453 -22.29 -11.35 16.47
CA LEU A 453 -21.58 -10.81 15.30
C LEU A 453 -21.49 -11.90 14.24
N VAL A 454 -22.06 -11.65 13.07
CA VAL A 454 -22.01 -12.59 11.94
C VAL A 454 -21.05 -12.08 10.90
N GLY A 455 -19.96 -12.81 10.66
CA GLY A 455 -18.96 -12.52 9.61
C GLY A 455 -19.35 -13.15 8.28
N THR A 456 -19.40 -12.35 7.21
CA THR A 456 -19.66 -12.81 5.84
C THR A 456 -18.48 -12.42 4.94
N ILE A 457 -18.26 -13.15 3.84
CA ILE A 457 -17.15 -12.88 2.90
C ILE A 457 -17.53 -11.80 1.88
N SER A 458 -18.80 -11.73 1.47
CA SER A 458 -19.25 -10.79 0.44
C SER A 458 -20.46 -9.98 0.86
N VAL A 459 -20.64 -8.84 0.19
CA VAL A 459 -21.81 -7.97 0.37
C VAL A 459 -23.10 -8.70 0.01
N GLU A 460 -23.08 -9.46 -1.10
CA GLU A 460 -24.23 -10.23 -1.55
C GLU A 460 -24.72 -11.24 -0.48
N LYS A 461 -23.79 -11.99 0.12
CA LYS A 461 -24.12 -12.94 1.18
C LYS A 461 -24.63 -12.23 2.46
N SER A 462 -24.13 -11.03 2.76
CA SER A 462 -24.61 -10.23 3.86
C SER A 462 -26.06 -9.74 3.64
N GLU A 463 -26.37 -9.29 2.43
CA GLU A 463 -27.73 -8.86 2.05
C GLU A 463 -28.73 -10.03 2.02
N MET A 464 -28.30 -11.19 1.50
CA MET A 464 -29.12 -12.42 1.53
C MET A 464 -29.44 -12.83 2.97
N LEU A 465 -28.44 -12.86 3.86
CA LEU A 465 -28.63 -13.21 5.26
C LEU A 465 -29.52 -12.20 5.99
N SER A 466 -29.35 -10.91 5.72
CA SER A 466 -30.20 -9.84 6.21
C SER A 466 -31.65 -10.08 5.85
N HIS A 467 -31.95 -10.38 4.57
CA HIS A 467 -33.30 -10.70 4.12
C HIS A 467 -33.89 -11.93 4.83
N MET A 468 -33.10 -12.97 5.07
CA MET A 468 -33.54 -14.17 5.81
C MET A 468 -33.85 -13.85 7.28
N LEU A 469 -33.11 -12.94 7.92
CA LEU A 469 -33.39 -12.51 9.31
C LEU A 469 -34.62 -11.62 9.39
N ASP A 470 -34.85 -10.75 8.40
CA ASP A 470 -36.08 -9.95 8.30
C ASP A 470 -37.33 -10.85 8.22
N MET A 471 -37.29 -11.93 7.44
CA MET A 471 -38.35 -12.90 7.34
C MET A 471 -38.62 -13.61 8.67
N ARG A 472 -37.64 -13.69 9.58
CA ARG A 472 -37.77 -14.25 10.93
C ARG A 472 -38.11 -13.21 12.00
N GLY A 473 -38.19 -11.91 11.62
CA GLY A 473 -38.51 -10.81 12.53
C GLY A 473 -37.35 -10.47 13.49
N ILE A 474 -36.11 -10.83 13.19
CA ILE A 474 -34.92 -10.50 13.99
C ILE A 474 -34.42 -9.13 13.59
N LYS A 475 -34.43 -8.18 14.53
CA LYS A 475 -33.83 -6.86 14.34
C LYS A 475 -32.33 -6.99 14.31
N HIS A 476 -31.70 -6.44 13.28
CA HIS A 476 -30.25 -6.53 13.07
C HIS A 476 -29.73 -5.30 12.36
N GLU A 477 -28.42 -5.09 12.45
CA GLU A 477 -27.67 -4.06 11.73
C GLU A 477 -26.74 -4.72 10.70
N VAL A 478 -26.62 -4.11 9.50
CA VAL A 478 -25.74 -4.62 8.43
C VAL A 478 -24.62 -3.64 8.20
N LEU A 479 -23.40 -4.16 8.29
CA LEU A 479 -22.16 -3.46 7.98
C LEU A 479 -21.59 -3.97 6.67
N ASN A 480 -21.75 -3.19 5.65
CA ASN A 480 -21.13 -3.46 4.36
C ASN A 480 -20.50 -2.19 3.79
N ALA A 481 -19.71 -2.35 2.73
CA ALA A 481 -19.00 -1.29 2.07
C ALA A 481 -19.85 -0.10 1.58
N LYS A 482 -21.18 -0.23 1.53
CA LYS A 482 -22.10 0.85 1.13
C LYS A 482 -22.35 1.88 2.24
N LEU A 483 -21.99 1.59 3.51
CA LEU A 483 -22.36 2.36 4.70
C LEU A 483 -21.16 2.87 5.52
N HIS A 484 -20.08 3.23 4.88
CA HIS A 484 -18.80 3.61 5.48
C HIS A 484 -18.85 4.62 6.63
N ALA A 485 -19.60 5.70 6.44
CA ALA A 485 -19.66 6.78 7.44
C ALA A 485 -20.25 6.33 8.79
N ARG A 486 -20.97 5.19 8.81
CA ARG A 486 -21.62 4.64 10.02
C ARG A 486 -20.93 3.37 10.55
N GLU A 487 -19.91 2.89 9.88
CA GLU A 487 -19.25 1.62 10.17
C GLU A 487 -18.70 1.55 11.60
N ALA A 488 -17.84 2.50 11.97
CA ALA A 488 -17.27 2.56 13.31
C ALA A 488 -18.33 2.66 14.40
N GLN A 489 -19.42 3.37 14.11
CA GLN A 489 -20.54 3.57 15.02
C GLN A 489 -21.32 2.28 15.30
N ILE A 490 -21.61 1.51 14.24
CA ILE A 490 -22.38 0.26 14.35
C ILE A 490 -21.54 -0.82 15.04
N VAL A 491 -20.25 -0.94 14.68
CA VAL A 491 -19.34 -1.90 15.32
C VAL A 491 -19.17 -1.61 16.79
N ALA A 492 -19.04 -0.33 17.16
CA ALA A 492 -18.91 0.09 18.55
C ALA A 492 -20.12 -0.33 19.43
N GLN A 493 -21.31 -0.46 18.82
CA GLN A 493 -22.54 -0.87 19.52
C GLN A 493 -22.89 -2.36 19.34
N ALA A 494 -22.07 -3.11 18.60
CA ALA A 494 -22.33 -4.53 18.33
C ALA A 494 -22.29 -5.41 19.61
N GLY A 495 -21.66 -4.93 20.67
CA GLY A 495 -21.57 -5.62 21.97
C GLY A 495 -22.76 -5.43 22.91
N LYS A 496 -23.80 -4.68 22.52
CA LYS A 496 -24.99 -4.46 23.35
C LYS A 496 -25.82 -5.72 23.51
N TYR A 497 -26.54 -5.80 24.65
CA TYR A 497 -27.42 -6.90 24.95
C TYR A 497 -28.46 -7.17 23.84
N GLY A 498 -28.49 -8.38 23.34
CA GLY A 498 -29.40 -8.82 22.29
C GLY A 498 -29.18 -8.25 20.90
N ASN A 499 -28.12 -7.50 20.65
CA ASN A 499 -27.84 -6.98 19.31
C ASN A 499 -27.36 -8.09 18.36
N VAL A 500 -27.81 -8.00 17.09
CA VAL A 500 -27.35 -8.84 15.99
C VAL A 500 -26.72 -7.93 14.94
N THR A 501 -25.46 -8.18 14.62
CA THR A 501 -24.72 -7.39 13.63
C THR A 501 -24.17 -8.33 12.56
N ILE A 502 -24.49 -8.07 11.29
CA ILE A 502 -23.87 -8.74 10.15
C ILE A 502 -22.76 -7.84 9.63
N ALA A 503 -21.55 -8.34 9.52
CA ALA A 503 -20.40 -7.57 9.03
C ALA A 503 -19.68 -8.31 7.91
N THR A 504 -19.33 -7.62 6.84
CA THR A 504 -18.35 -8.13 5.89
C THR A 504 -16.96 -8.09 6.52
N ASN A 505 -16.06 -8.94 6.02
CA ASN A 505 -14.80 -9.31 6.67
C ASN A 505 -13.91 -8.15 7.13
N MET A 506 -13.83 -7.10 6.35
CA MET A 506 -12.97 -5.93 6.62
C MET A 506 -13.68 -4.83 7.45
N ALA A 507 -14.99 -4.95 7.64
CA ALA A 507 -15.76 -3.94 8.34
C ALA A 507 -15.40 -3.89 9.84
N GLY A 508 -15.10 -2.69 10.33
CA GLY A 508 -14.77 -2.42 11.74
C GLY A 508 -13.36 -2.87 12.17
N ARG A 509 -12.41 -3.04 11.26
CA ARG A 509 -10.99 -3.26 11.62
C ARG A 509 -10.45 -1.99 12.31
N GLY A 510 -9.65 -2.18 13.37
CA GLY A 510 -9.15 -1.07 14.17
C GLY A 510 -10.17 -0.50 15.18
N THR A 511 -11.43 -0.98 15.18
CA THR A 511 -12.45 -0.56 16.15
C THR A 511 -12.74 -1.70 17.14
N ASP A 512 -12.75 -1.37 18.44
CA ASP A 512 -13.03 -2.33 19.49
C ASP A 512 -14.53 -2.51 19.70
N ILE A 513 -14.97 -3.78 19.85
CA ILE A 513 -16.33 -4.12 20.28
C ILE A 513 -16.32 -4.23 21.80
N LEU A 514 -16.96 -3.27 22.45
CA LEU A 514 -17.12 -3.25 23.91
C LEU A 514 -18.44 -3.94 24.28
N LEU A 515 -18.38 -4.89 25.23
CA LEU A 515 -19.60 -5.50 25.77
C LEU A 515 -20.41 -4.43 26.51
N GLY A 516 -21.73 -4.42 26.33
CA GLY A 516 -22.63 -3.39 26.87
C GLY A 516 -22.71 -2.11 26.01
N GLY A 517 -21.91 -1.98 24.96
CA GLY A 517 -21.88 -0.84 24.04
C GLY A 517 -20.79 0.17 24.34
N ASN A 518 -20.66 1.17 23.48
CA ASN A 518 -19.63 2.19 23.56
C ASN A 518 -20.20 3.51 24.12
N PRO A 519 -19.79 3.94 25.31
CA PRO A 519 -20.29 5.18 25.92
C PRO A 519 -19.83 6.44 25.16
N ASP A 520 -18.66 6.41 24.52
CA ASP A 520 -18.16 7.53 23.68
C ASP A 520 -19.15 7.82 22.53
N PHE A 521 -19.55 6.78 21.81
CA PHE A 521 -20.51 6.94 20.72
C PHE A 521 -21.85 7.52 21.19
N LEU A 522 -22.35 7.05 22.33
CA LEU A 522 -23.63 7.54 22.87
C LEU A 522 -23.53 9.00 23.29
N ALA A 523 -22.43 9.39 23.93
CA ALA A 523 -22.17 10.78 24.32
C ALA A 523 -22.10 11.71 23.07
N ARG A 524 -21.37 11.31 22.03
CA ARG A 524 -21.30 12.05 20.76
C ARG A 524 -22.68 12.23 20.12
N GLN A 525 -23.47 11.15 20.07
CA GLN A 525 -24.83 11.23 19.53
C GLN A 525 -25.73 12.18 20.31
N GLU A 526 -25.59 12.23 21.63
CA GLU A 526 -26.35 13.17 22.45
C GLU A 526 -26.01 14.61 22.09
N LEU A 527 -24.71 14.95 22.00
CA LEU A 527 -24.28 16.31 21.64
C LEU A 527 -24.78 16.72 20.24
N LEU A 528 -24.74 15.80 19.27
CA LEU A 528 -25.30 16.06 17.93
C LEU A 528 -26.81 16.29 17.96
N ARG A 529 -27.58 15.52 18.77
CA ARG A 529 -29.01 15.71 18.94
C ARG A 529 -29.38 17.02 19.66
N GLU A 530 -28.51 17.51 20.52
CA GLU A 530 -28.63 18.82 21.18
C GLU A 530 -28.29 19.98 20.22
N GLY A 531 -27.91 19.69 18.98
CA GLY A 531 -27.64 20.70 17.95
C GLY A 531 -26.21 21.19 17.90
N MET A 532 -25.26 20.50 18.55
CA MET A 532 -23.84 20.81 18.39
C MET A 532 -23.39 20.45 16.98
N GLU A 533 -22.63 21.30 16.32
CA GLU A 533 -22.07 21.01 14.99
C GLU A 533 -21.11 19.82 15.07
N GLU A 534 -21.04 19.00 14.01
CA GLU A 534 -20.21 17.80 13.94
C GLU A 534 -18.73 18.12 14.17
N SER A 535 -18.24 19.22 13.63
CA SER A 535 -16.89 19.75 13.87
C SER A 535 -16.61 20.04 15.34
N MET A 536 -17.59 20.60 16.06
CA MET A 536 -17.46 20.88 17.49
C MET A 536 -17.52 19.60 18.36
N VAL A 537 -18.28 18.59 17.92
CA VAL A 537 -18.29 17.28 18.59
C VAL A 537 -16.95 16.56 18.40
N GLU A 538 -16.33 16.68 17.22
CA GLU A 538 -14.97 16.16 16.98
C GLU A 538 -13.97 16.86 17.91
N GLU A 539 -14.02 18.18 18.06
CA GLU A 539 -13.17 18.92 18.99
C GLU A 539 -13.45 18.62 20.46
N ALA A 540 -14.72 18.39 20.81
CA ALA A 540 -15.13 18.00 22.16
C ALA A 540 -14.58 16.63 22.57
N THR A 541 -14.46 15.70 21.62
CA THR A 541 -13.89 14.38 21.84
C THR A 541 -12.39 14.31 21.55
N GLY A 542 -11.85 15.33 20.89
CA GLY A 542 -10.43 15.46 20.57
C GLY A 542 -9.56 15.54 21.81
N HIS A 543 -8.31 15.15 21.66
CA HIS A 543 -7.31 15.13 22.70
C HIS A 543 -6.25 16.22 22.53
N ALA A 544 -6.39 17.10 21.52
CA ALA A 544 -5.48 18.22 21.29
C ALA A 544 -5.57 19.25 22.42
N ASP A 545 -4.44 19.86 22.76
CA ASP A 545 -4.43 20.95 23.74
C ASP A 545 -5.10 22.19 23.12
N THR A 546 -5.98 22.85 23.88
CA THR A 546 -6.68 24.06 23.44
C THR A 546 -6.98 24.97 24.60
N ASP A 547 -6.91 26.29 24.35
CA ASP A 547 -7.31 27.35 25.27
C ASP A 547 -8.68 27.97 24.86
N ASP A 548 -9.35 27.39 23.85
CA ASP A 548 -10.65 27.86 23.37
C ASP A 548 -11.75 27.51 24.38
N GLU A 549 -12.43 28.54 24.90
CA GLU A 549 -13.46 28.38 25.91
C GLU A 549 -14.69 27.61 25.39
N GLU A 550 -15.02 27.69 24.10
CA GLU A 550 -16.14 26.97 23.49
C GLU A 550 -15.82 25.45 23.41
N ILE A 551 -14.59 25.13 23.00
CA ILE A 551 -14.12 23.75 22.94
C ILE A 551 -14.02 23.16 24.37
N LEU A 552 -13.51 23.92 25.33
CA LEU A 552 -13.45 23.47 26.73
C LEU A 552 -14.83 23.24 27.32
N ALA A 553 -15.81 24.11 27.05
CA ALA A 553 -17.20 23.92 27.47
C ALA A 553 -17.84 22.71 26.79
N ALA A 554 -17.56 22.47 25.51
CA ALA A 554 -18.03 21.30 24.78
C ALA A 554 -17.42 20.01 25.36
N ARG A 555 -16.13 20.01 25.71
CA ARG A 555 -15.45 18.90 26.40
C ARG A 555 -16.05 18.60 27.77
N GLY A 556 -16.43 19.64 28.52
CA GLY A 556 -17.16 19.47 29.79
C GLY A 556 -18.50 18.76 29.62
N ARG A 557 -19.31 19.21 28.65
CA ARG A 557 -20.60 18.57 28.31
C ARG A 557 -20.42 17.13 27.83
N TYR A 558 -19.39 16.87 27.01
CA TYR A 558 -19.06 15.52 26.57
C TYR A 558 -18.66 14.64 27.75
N ALA A 559 -17.81 15.12 28.66
CA ALA A 559 -17.39 14.36 29.83
C ALA A 559 -18.57 13.98 30.75
N ASP A 560 -19.51 14.88 30.94
CA ASP A 560 -20.72 14.63 31.74
C ASP A 560 -21.63 13.59 31.06
N ALA A 561 -21.84 13.70 29.75
CA ALA A 561 -22.59 12.73 28.97
C ALA A 561 -21.91 11.35 29.01
N TYR A 562 -20.60 11.32 28.75
CA TYR A 562 -19.79 10.09 28.79
C TYR A 562 -19.87 9.39 30.16
N ALA A 563 -19.74 10.10 31.25
CA ALA A 563 -19.82 9.53 32.60
C ALA A 563 -21.18 8.87 32.87
N ARG A 564 -22.28 9.50 32.40
CA ARG A 564 -23.65 8.92 32.53
C ARG A 564 -23.76 7.64 31.69
N TYR A 565 -23.43 7.70 30.43
CA TYR A 565 -23.49 6.54 29.54
C TYR A 565 -22.54 5.42 29.96
N LYS A 566 -21.40 5.75 30.55
CA LYS A 566 -20.47 4.76 31.07
C LYS A 566 -21.11 3.92 32.21
N ALA A 567 -21.82 4.55 33.11
CA ALA A 567 -22.52 3.82 34.20
C ALA A 567 -23.56 2.84 33.62
N ASP A 568 -24.32 3.27 32.60
CA ASP A 568 -25.33 2.42 31.95
C ASP A 568 -24.68 1.27 31.18
N THR A 569 -23.62 1.55 30.41
CA THR A 569 -22.91 0.52 29.63
C THR A 569 -22.15 -0.45 30.52
N ASP A 570 -21.58 -0.03 31.65
CA ASP A 570 -20.94 -0.93 32.62
C ASP A 570 -21.98 -1.90 33.25
N ALA A 571 -23.20 -1.44 33.55
CA ALA A 571 -24.27 -2.30 34.02
C ALA A 571 -24.76 -3.29 32.94
N GLU A 572 -24.84 -2.86 31.69
CA GLU A 572 -25.18 -3.72 30.55
C GLU A 572 -24.06 -4.72 30.25
N HIS A 573 -22.79 -4.32 30.39
CA HIS A 573 -21.62 -5.20 30.29
C HIS A 573 -21.78 -6.41 31.24
N ASP A 574 -22.09 -6.19 32.52
CA ASP A 574 -22.25 -7.27 33.49
C ASP A 574 -23.38 -8.22 33.08
N GLN A 575 -24.46 -7.71 32.49
CA GLN A 575 -25.54 -8.55 31.97
C GLN A 575 -25.09 -9.40 30.80
N VAL A 576 -24.36 -8.81 29.85
CA VAL A 576 -23.83 -9.52 28.68
C VAL A 576 -22.80 -10.57 29.07
N VAL A 577 -21.95 -10.28 30.06
CA VAL A 577 -21.00 -11.24 30.63
C VAL A 577 -21.73 -12.41 31.27
N ALA A 578 -22.82 -12.16 32.04
CA ALA A 578 -23.60 -13.21 32.68
C ALA A 578 -24.26 -14.17 31.68
N VAL A 579 -24.66 -13.71 30.50
CA VAL A 579 -25.25 -14.58 29.45
C VAL A 579 -24.17 -15.23 28.53
N GLY A 580 -22.90 -15.00 28.78
CA GLY A 580 -21.81 -15.67 28.09
C GLY A 580 -21.05 -14.82 27.01
N GLY A 581 -21.22 -13.50 27.03
CA GLY A 581 -20.51 -12.55 26.20
C GLY A 581 -20.85 -12.62 24.70
N LEU A 582 -20.02 -12.01 23.85
CA LEU A 582 -20.23 -11.93 22.40
C LEU A 582 -20.11 -13.31 21.73
N HIS A 583 -21.12 -13.64 20.91
CA HIS A 583 -21.13 -14.84 20.08
C HIS A 583 -20.78 -14.46 18.63
N ILE A 584 -19.74 -15.12 18.04
CA ILE A 584 -19.31 -14.88 16.67
C ILE A 584 -19.66 -16.07 15.79
N ILE A 585 -20.34 -15.79 14.70
CA ILE A 585 -20.67 -16.77 13.66
C ILE A 585 -19.92 -16.39 12.39
N GLY A 586 -19.02 -17.25 11.91
CA GLY A 586 -18.44 -17.15 10.57
C GLY A 586 -19.29 -17.93 9.60
N THR A 587 -19.81 -17.31 8.54
CA THR A 587 -20.64 -18.00 7.55
C THR A 587 -19.83 -18.83 6.56
N GLU A 588 -18.51 -18.62 6.52
CA GLU A 588 -17.54 -19.33 5.69
C GLU A 588 -16.16 -19.23 6.33
N ARG A 589 -15.25 -20.10 5.91
CA ARG A 589 -13.82 -19.95 6.18
C ARG A 589 -13.19 -19.08 5.09
N HIS A 590 -12.32 -18.18 5.51
CA HIS A 590 -11.58 -17.32 4.61
C HIS A 590 -10.41 -18.06 3.95
N GLU A 591 -9.82 -17.47 2.92
CA GLU A 591 -8.62 -17.98 2.25
C GLU A 591 -7.41 -18.09 3.18
N SER A 592 -7.33 -17.23 4.19
CA SER A 592 -6.27 -17.22 5.21
C SER A 592 -6.82 -17.49 6.60
N ARG A 593 -6.14 -18.38 7.35
CA ARG A 593 -6.43 -18.66 8.78
C ARG A 593 -6.32 -17.40 9.65
N ARG A 594 -5.45 -16.48 9.25
CA ARG A 594 -5.24 -15.21 9.90
C ARG A 594 -6.53 -14.38 9.98
N ILE A 595 -7.25 -14.28 8.88
CA ILE A 595 -8.52 -13.55 8.80
C ILE A 595 -9.57 -14.20 9.69
N ASP A 596 -9.66 -15.52 9.72
CA ASP A 596 -10.53 -16.24 10.65
C ASP A 596 -10.17 -15.93 12.11
N ASN A 597 -8.88 -15.86 12.44
CA ASN A 597 -8.40 -15.53 13.77
C ASN A 597 -8.69 -14.05 14.14
N GLN A 598 -8.63 -13.14 13.19
CA GLN A 598 -9.05 -11.74 13.40
C GLN A 598 -10.53 -11.63 13.71
N LEU A 599 -11.37 -12.40 13.01
CA LEU A 599 -12.79 -12.47 13.31
C LEU A 599 -13.04 -13.05 14.71
N ARG A 600 -12.43 -14.20 15.06
CA ARG A 600 -12.49 -14.78 16.40
C ARG A 600 -12.01 -13.82 17.48
N GLY A 601 -10.95 -13.05 17.20
CA GLY A 601 -10.35 -12.09 18.11
C GLY A 601 -11.23 -10.89 18.49
N ARG A 602 -12.38 -10.75 17.85
CA ARG A 602 -13.38 -9.72 18.24
C ARG A 602 -14.14 -10.07 19.50
N ALA A 603 -14.13 -11.35 19.93
CA ALA A 603 -14.71 -11.81 21.22
C ALA A 603 -13.62 -12.26 22.20
N GLY A 604 -13.92 -12.23 23.48
CA GLY A 604 -13.04 -12.71 24.55
C GLY A 604 -11.88 -11.75 24.84
N ARG A 605 -12.12 -10.44 24.85
CA ARG A 605 -11.13 -9.39 25.14
C ARG A 605 -10.98 -9.20 26.64
N GLN A 606 -9.75 -8.93 27.10
CA GLN A 606 -9.43 -8.64 28.52
C GLN A 606 -10.04 -9.65 29.52
N GLY A 607 -10.15 -10.93 29.12
CA GLY A 607 -10.71 -12.00 29.96
C GLY A 607 -12.24 -12.12 29.93
N ASP A 608 -12.93 -11.35 29.11
CA ASP A 608 -14.39 -11.48 28.94
C ASP A 608 -14.75 -12.83 28.31
N PRO A 609 -15.89 -13.40 28.64
CA PRO A 609 -16.40 -14.60 27.99
C PRO A 609 -16.81 -14.31 26.54
N GLY A 610 -16.84 -15.35 25.74
CA GLY A 610 -17.29 -15.29 24.35
C GLY A 610 -17.29 -16.67 23.71
N SER A 611 -17.86 -16.80 22.53
CA SER A 611 -17.77 -18.02 21.76
C SER A 611 -17.75 -17.75 20.27
N THR A 612 -17.11 -18.65 19.52
CA THR A 612 -17.00 -18.54 18.06
C THR A 612 -17.37 -19.85 17.41
N ARG A 613 -18.03 -19.80 16.25
CA ARG A 613 -18.36 -20.96 15.43
C ARG A 613 -18.31 -20.61 13.95
N PHE A 614 -17.78 -21.52 13.13
CA PHE A 614 -17.81 -21.37 11.69
C PHE A 614 -18.73 -22.39 11.04
N TYR A 615 -19.48 -21.94 10.05
CA TYR A 615 -20.33 -22.73 9.19
C TYR A 615 -19.71 -22.82 7.80
N VAL A 616 -19.52 -24.03 7.30
CA VAL A 616 -18.83 -24.27 6.03
C VAL A 616 -19.72 -25.12 5.11
N SER A 617 -19.72 -24.84 3.83
CA SER A 617 -20.36 -25.67 2.82
C SER A 617 -19.32 -26.22 1.83
N MET A 618 -19.60 -27.40 1.29
CA MET A 618 -18.77 -27.94 0.19
C MET A 618 -18.89 -27.11 -1.11
N GLU A 619 -19.90 -26.25 -1.18
CA GLU A 619 -20.09 -25.30 -2.27
C GLU A 619 -19.38 -23.96 -2.06
N ASP A 620 -18.77 -23.73 -0.90
CA ASP A 620 -17.99 -22.51 -0.64
C ASP A 620 -16.71 -22.48 -1.51
N ASP A 621 -16.31 -21.31 -1.96
CA ASP A 621 -15.20 -21.11 -2.91
C ASP A 621 -13.91 -21.79 -2.47
N LEU A 622 -13.55 -21.67 -1.18
CA LEU A 622 -12.39 -22.33 -0.62
C LEU A 622 -12.45 -23.86 -0.81
N MET A 623 -13.62 -24.44 -0.56
CA MET A 623 -13.82 -25.89 -0.66
C MET A 623 -13.90 -26.36 -2.12
N GLN A 624 -14.47 -25.57 -2.99
CA GLN A 624 -14.52 -25.89 -4.43
C GLN A 624 -13.13 -25.88 -5.07
N ARG A 625 -12.31 -24.87 -4.75
CA ARG A 625 -10.99 -24.69 -5.35
C ARG A 625 -9.92 -25.62 -4.74
N PHE A 626 -9.94 -25.79 -3.43
CA PHE A 626 -8.85 -26.42 -2.67
C PHE A 626 -9.27 -27.59 -1.78
N GLY A 627 -10.55 -27.86 -1.62
CA GLY A 627 -11.09 -28.91 -0.74
C GLY A 627 -10.77 -30.35 -1.17
N GLY A 628 -10.47 -30.56 -2.45
CA GLY A 628 -10.10 -31.84 -3.02
C GLY A 628 -11.28 -32.82 -3.20
N GLU A 629 -11.23 -33.60 -4.26
CA GLU A 629 -12.28 -34.59 -4.62
C GLU A 629 -12.50 -35.64 -3.50
N ARG A 630 -11.44 -36.05 -2.80
CA ARG A 630 -11.52 -37.05 -1.72
C ARG A 630 -12.39 -36.60 -0.56
N VAL A 631 -12.40 -35.30 -0.21
CA VAL A 631 -13.26 -34.74 0.86
C VAL A 631 -14.70 -34.75 0.41
N ARG A 632 -14.95 -34.40 -0.85
CA ARG A 632 -16.29 -34.43 -1.44
C ARG A 632 -16.86 -35.84 -1.49
N ASP A 633 -16.08 -36.84 -1.95
CA ASP A 633 -16.46 -38.24 -1.99
C ASP A 633 -16.71 -38.82 -0.57
N LEU A 634 -15.90 -38.40 0.41
CA LEU A 634 -16.08 -38.80 1.81
C LEU A 634 -17.39 -38.23 2.37
N MET A 635 -17.68 -36.96 2.09
CA MET A 635 -18.90 -36.29 2.56
C MET A 635 -20.16 -36.96 1.96
N GLN A 636 -20.18 -37.25 0.65
CA GLN A 636 -21.29 -37.93 0.01
C GLN A 636 -21.55 -39.34 0.58
N LYS A 637 -20.51 -40.02 1.07
CA LYS A 637 -20.63 -41.34 1.71
C LYS A 637 -21.11 -41.28 3.14
N ILE A 638 -20.77 -40.20 3.87
CA ILE A 638 -21.10 -40.06 5.32
C ILE A 638 -22.50 -39.48 5.49
N SER A 639 -22.93 -38.54 4.65
CA SER A 639 -24.24 -37.89 4.72
C SER A 639 -24.93 -37.92 3.37
N PRO A 640 -25.71 -38.97 3.09
CA PRO A 640 -26.57 -39.02 1.91
C PRO A 640 -27.74 -38.01 1.96
N ASP A 641 -28.13 -37.53 3.16
CA ASP A 641 -29.12 -36.49 3.35
C ASP A 641 -28.45 -35.11 3.38
N GLU A 642 -28.83 -34.22 2.47
CA GLU A 642 -28.22 -32.92 2.23
C GLU A 642 -28.32 -31.93 3.41
N ASP A 643 -29.26 -32.14 4.35
CA ASP A 643 -29.55 -31.24 5.47
C ASP A 643 -28.89 -31.64 6.81
N ILE A 644 -28.14 -32.75 6.86
CA ILE A 644 -27.53 -33.23 8.09
C ILE A 644 -26.19 -32.58 8.33
N PRO A 645 -25.99 -31.84 9.44
CA PRO A 645 -24.71 -31.25 9.80
C PRO A 645 -23.68 -32.33 10.16
N ILE A 646 -22.43 -32.13 9.74
CA ILE A 646 -21.31 -32.98 10.16
C ILE A 646 -20.39 -32.16 11.06
N GLU A 647 -20.37 -32.47 12.34
CA GLU A 647 -19.37 -31.97 13.29
C GLU A 647 -18.27 -33.04 13.41
N ALA A 648 -17.16 -32.85 12.73
CA ALA A 648 -16.03 -33.73 12.87
C ALA A 648 -14.71 -32.95 12.87
N GLY A 649 -13.93 -33.07 13.93
CA GLY A 649 -12.62 -32.45 14.06
C GLY A 649 -11.63 -32.84 12.93
N ILE A 650 -11.91 -33.95 12.24
CA ILE A 650 -11.16 -34.35 11.04
C ILE A 650 -11.44 -33.38 9.90
N LEU A 651 -12.68 -32.91 9.71
CA LEU A 651 -13.03 -31.95 8.65
C LEU A 651 -12.43 -30.58 8.90
N THR A 652 -12.45 -30.11 10.15
CA THR A 652 -11.76 -28.87 10.52
C THR A 652 -10.29 -28.91 10.14
N LYS A 653 -9.58 -30.02 10.40
CA LYS A 653 -8.19 -30.19 10.00
C LYS A 653 -8.00 -30.22 8.48
N GLN A 654 -8.94 -30.78 7.73
CA GLN A 654 -8.87 -30.77 6.26
C GLN A 654 -9.09 -29.35 5.68
N ILE A 655 -9.99 -28.59 6.28
CA ILE A 655 -10.24 -27.19 5.92
C ILE A 655 -8.98 -26.35 6.19
N GLU A 656 -8.37 -26.51 7.38
CA GLU A 656 -7.09 -25.86 7.70
C GLU A 656 -5.95 -26.23 6.73
N ALA A 657 -5.91 -27.50 6.30
CA ALA A 657 -4.94 -27.93 5.29
C ALA A 657 -5.22 -27.32 3.91
N ALA A 658 -6.49 -27.07 3.57
CA ALA A 658 -6.86 -26.35 2.35
C ALA A 658 -6.41 -24.87 2.45
N GLN A 659 -6.69 -24.19 3.57
CA GLN A 659 -6.23 -22.82 3.82
C GLN A 659 -4.70 -22.71 3.74
N LYS A 660 -3.96 -23.62 4.35
CA LYS A 660 -2.48 -23.63 4.24
C LYS A 660 -1.98 -23.73 2.80
N ARG A 661 -2.68 -24.49 1.94
CA ARG A 661 -2.32 -24.57 0.52
C ARG A 661 -2.56 -23.24 -0.19
N VAL A 662 -3.65 -22.55 0.12
CA VAL A 662 -3.96 -21.22 -0.42
C VAL A 662 -2.93 -20.20 0.06
N GLU A 663 -2.64 -20.18 1.36
CA GLU A 663 -1.61 -19.32 1.96
C GLU A 663 -0.25 -19.51 1.27
N SER A 664 0.19 -20.78 1.10
CA SER A 664 1.44 -21.08 0.40
C SER A 664 1.41 -20.62 -1.06
N TYR A 665 0.31 -20.84 -1.76
CA TYR A 665 0.17 -20.38 -3.15
C TYR A 665 0.22 -18.85 -3.26
N ASN A 666 -0.46 -18.13 -2.39
CA ASN A 666 -0.42 -16.68 -2.34
C ASN A 666 0.97 -16.16 -1.96
N PHE A 667 1.67 -16.83 -1.05
CA PHE A 667 3.06 -16.52 -0.70
C PHE A 667 3.98 -16.67 -1.90
N ASP A 668 3.87 -17.78 -2.65
CA ASP A 668 4.67 -18.00 -3.85
C ASP A 668 4.43 -16.90 -4.90
N ILE A 669 3.18 -16.46 -5.09
CA ILE A 669 2.86 -15.34 -5.99
C ILE A 669 3.57 -14.06 -5.51
N ARG A 670 3.43 -13.67 -4.23
CA ARG A 670 4.06 -12.47 -3.69
C ARG A 670 5.59 -12.54 -3.77
N LYS A 671 6.15 -13.70 -3.50
CA LYS A 671 7.59 -13.95 -3.63
C LYS A 671 8.08 -13.80 -5.08
N ASN A 672 7.33 -14.30 -6.05
CA ASN A 672 7.66 -14.12 -7.45
C ASN A 672 7.60 -12.65 -7.85
N VAL A 673 6.54 -11.92 -7.47
CA VAL A 673 6.44 -10.47 -7.72
C VAL A 673 7.65 -9.73 -7.14
N LEU A 674 8.03 -10.06 -5.89
CA LEU A 674 9.18 -9.45 -5.24
C LEU A 674 10.49 -9.75 -5.97
N GLN A 675 10.69 -10.98 -6.47
CA GLN A 675 11.91 -11.34 -7.21
C GLN A 675 12.12 -10.51 -8.48
N TYR A 676 11.03 -10.17 -9.18
CA TYR A 676 11.09 -9.25 -10.32
C TYR A 676 11.33 -7.80 -9.85
N ASP A 677 10.62 -7.35 -8.81
CA ASP A 677 10.79 -5.99 -8.30
C ASP A 677 12.16 -5.75 -7.63
N ASP A 678 12.79 -6.78 -7.07
CA ASP A 678 14.16 -6.69 -6.53
C ASP A 678 15.19 -6.30 -7.60
N VAL A 679 14.99 -6.68 -8.86
CA VAL A 679 15.85 -6.25 -9.98
C VAL A 679 15.67 -4.75 -10.19
N MET A 680 14.43 -4.30 -10.30
CA MET A 680 14.10 -2.87 -10.41
C MET A 680 14.53 -2.07 -9.19
N ASN A 681 14.41 -2.65 -8.00
CA ASN A 681 14.77 -1.96 -6.77
C ASN A 681 16.28 -1.64 -6.69
N ARG A 682 17.14 -2.56 -7.11
CA ARG A 682 18.59 -2.30 -7.18
C ARG A 682 18.92 -1.16 -8.13
N GLN A 683 18.27 -1.10 -9.27
CA GLN A 683 18.43 -0.02 -10.25
C GLN A 683 17.91 1.30 -9.68
N ARG A 684 16.74 1.26 -9.00
CA ARG A 684 16.13 2.41 -8.30
C ARG A 684 17.05 2.96 -7.22
N GLU A 685 17.64 2.11 -6.39
CA GLU A 685 18.59 2.53 -5.35
C GLU A 685 19.81 3.27 -5.93
N ILE A 686 20.34 2.82 -7.07
CA ILE A 686 21.44 3.48 -7.75
C ILE A 686 21.00 4.86 -8.26
N ILE A 687 19.92 4.93 -9.02
CA ILE A 687 19.43 6.16 -9.64
C ILE A 687 18.99 7.17 -8.57
N TYR A 688 18.17 6.74 -7.60
CA TYR A 688 17.68 7.64 -6.56
C TYR A 688 18.79 8.06 -5.59
N GLY A 689 19.77 7.18 -5.34
CA GLY A 689 20.95 7.53 -4.56
C GLY A 689 21.82 8.59 -5.24
N GLN A 690 22.06 8.48 -6.55
CA GLN A 690 22.76 9.49 -7.33
C GLN A 690 21.97 10.79 -7.38
N ARG A 691 20.68 10.70 -7.68
CA ARG A 691 19.76 11.84 -7.73
C ARG A 691 19.74 12.62 -6.42
N ARG A 692 19.68 11.91 -5.28
CA ARG A 692 19.69 12.53 -3.95
C ARG A 692 20.97 13.30 -3.67
N ARG A 693 22.16 12.77 -4.06
CA ARG A 693 23.44 13.49 -3.91
C ARG A 693 23.43 14.80 -4.70
N VAL A 694 22.95 14.78 -5.92
CA VAL A 694 22.79 15.98 -6.76
C VAL A 694 21.85 17.00 -6.11
N LEU A 695 20.71 16.55 -5.60
CA LEU A 695 19.72 17.40 -4.88
C LEU A 695 20.29 18.00 -3.59
N MET A 696 21.18 17.28 -2.88
CA MET A 696 21.84 17.76 -1.67
C MET A 696 22.94 18.79 -1.94
N GLY A 697 23.23 19.09 -3.21
CA GLY A 697 24.15 20.17 -3.61
C GLY A 697 25.61 19.71 -3.75
N GLU A 698 25.84 18.40 -3.95
CA GLU A 698 27.17 17.90 -4.35
C GLU A 698 27.65 18.60 -5.61
N ASP A 699 28.91 19.00 -5.63
CA ASP A 699 29.52 19.53 -6.85
C ASP A 699 29.73 18.38 -7.86
N ILE A 700 29.04 18.48 -8.99
CA ILE A 700 29.03 17.45 -10.02
C ILE A 700 29.85 17.82 -11.26
N HIS A 701 30.57 18.96 -11.24
CA HIS A 701 31.29 19.45 -12.38
C HIS A 701 32.30 18.43 -12.95
N ASP A 702 33.08 17.82 -12.06
CA ASP A 702 34.04 16.79 -12.47
C ASP A 702 33.34 15.59 -13.10
N SER A 703 32.19 15.17 -12.54
CA SER A 703 31.37 14.10 -13.12
C SER A 703 30.78 14.47 -14.48
N ILE A 704 30.37 15.72 -14.68
CA ILE A 704 29.94 16.20 -15.99
C ILE A 704 31.10 16.17 -17.01
N MET A 705 32.31 16.59 -16.61
CA MET A 705 33.49 16.51 -17.47
C MET A 705 33.84 15.05 -17.83
N GLU A 706 33.72 14.13 -16.89
CA GLU A 706 33.87 12.70 -17.15
C GLU A 706 32.82 12.19 -18.14
N MET A 707 31.55 12.59 -18.02
CA MET A 707 30.51 12.26 -18.99
C MET A 707 30.82 12.80 -20.38
N VAL A 708 31.39 13.99 -20.50
CA VAL A 708 31.86 14.56 -21.77
C VAL A 708 32.97 13.69 -22.36
N ASP A 709 33.96 13.32 -21.54
CA ASP A 709 35.07 12.49 -21.94
C ASP A 709 34.68 11.09 -22.41
N GLU A 710 33.74 10.46 -21.70
CA GLU A 710 33.23 9.14 -22.08
C GLU A 710 32.41 9.21 -23.37
N THR A 711 31.53 10.23 -23.50
CA THR A 711 30.70 10.44 -24.71
C THR A 711 31.62 10.65 -25.95
N VAL A 712 32.59 11.50 -25.81
CA VAL A 712 33.60 11.77 -26.92
C VAL A 712 34.37 10.51 -27.24
N SER A 713 34.85 9.77 -26.22
CA SER A 713 35.63 8.55 -26.43
C SER A 713 34.82 7.49 -27.19
N LEU A 714 33.55 7.35 -26.84
CA LEU A 714 32.66 6.41 -27.52
C LEU A 714 32.47 6.78 -28.99
N ARG A 715 32.27 8.07 -29.31
CA ARG A 715 32.13 8.53 -30.68
C ARG A 715 33.43 8.37 -31.46
N CYS A 716 34.58 8.67 -30.87
CA CYS A 716 35.86 8.42 -31.50
C CYS A 716 36.07 6.93 -31.84
N ALA A 717 35.73 6.03 -30.93
CA ALA A 717 35.82 4.59 -31.14
C ALA A 717 34.87 4.10 -32.23
N GLN A 718 33.68 4.69 -32.35
CA GLN A 718 32.66 4.33 -33.32
C GLN A 718 33.06 4.73 -34.74
N PHE A 719 33.53 5.97 -34.95
CA PHE A 719 33.85 6.51 -36.27
C PHE A 719 35.30 6.27 -36.67
N CYS A 720 36.21 6.19 -35.70
CA CYS A 720 37.65 6.08 -35.92
C CYS A 720 38.24 4.98 -35.02
N PRO A 721 37.86 3.72 -35.22
CA PRO A 721 38.33 2.62 -34.37
C PRO A 721 39.81 2.40 -34.52
N GLY A 722 40.56 2.32 -33.40
CA GLY A 722 42.00 2.09 -33.39
C GLY A 722 42.47 0.74 -33.98
N SER A 723 41.51 -0.19 -34.16
CA SER A 723 41.72 -1.49 -34.81
C SER A 723 41.84 -1.40 -36.35
N HIS A 724 41.44 -0.26 -36.98
CA HIS A 724 41.47 -0.05 -38.41
C HIS A 724 42.53 1.00 -38.80
N PRO A 725 43.11 0.93 -40.03
CA PRO A 725 43.99 1.97 -40.52
C PRO A 725 43.29 3.33 -40.58
N SER A 726 44.01 4.41 -40.33
CA SER A 726 43.45 5.77 -40.37
C SER A 726 42.85 6.19 -41.72
N SER A 727 43.21 5.49 -42.81
CA SER A 727 42.60 5.67 -44.12
C SER A 727 41.15 5.18 -44.24
N GLU A 728 40.72 4.36 -43.31
CA GLU A 728 39.37 3.79 -43.26
C GLU A 728 38.47 4.52 -42.23
N TRP A 729 39.02 5.51 -41.52
CA TRP A 729 38.26 6.27 -40.51
C TRP A 729 37.27 7.23 -41.18
N ASP A 730 36.07 7.33 -40.61
CA ASP A 730 35.06 8.30 -41.01
C ASP A 730 35.26 9.63 -40.25
N MET A 731 36.27 10.38 -40.65
CA MET A 731 36.59 11.68 -40.02
C MET A 731 35.50 12.73 -40.22
N GLU A 732 34.72 12.69 -41.32
CA GLU A 732 33.62 13.63 -41.58
C GLU A 732 32.39 13.27 -40.74
N GLY A 733 32.13 11.98 -40.59
CA GLY A 733 31.10 11.49 -39.68
C GLY A 733 31.40 11.89 -38.23
N LEU A 734 32.63 11.68 -37.77
CA LEU A 734 33.08 12.11 -36.43
C LEU A 734 32.93 13.63 -36.25
N ARG A 735 33.39 14.43 -37.21
CA ARG A 735 33.27 15.89 -37.16
C ARG A 735 31.83 16.36 -37.08
N THR A 736 30.94 15.74 -37.87
CA THR A 736 29.52 16.05 -37.87
C THR A 736 28.88 15.71 -36.52
N GLU A 737 29.23 14.56 -35.95
CA GLU A 737 28.68 14.15 -34.67
C GLU A 737 29.19 15.03 -33.51
N ILE A 738 30.49 15.39 -33.50
CA ILE A 738 31.00 16.31 -32.47
C ILE A 738 30.36 17.70 -32.61
N LEU A 739 30.12 18.18 -33.85
CA LEU A 739 29.38 19.42 -34.09
C LEU A 739 27.92 19.31 -33.51
N ASN A 740 27.27 18.19 -33.73
CA ASN A 740 25.92 17.93 -33.18
C ASN A 740 25.90 17.89 -31.65
N ILE A 741 26.95 17.41 -31.00
CA ILE A 741 27.09 17.36 -29.54
C ILE A 741 27.43 18.75 -29.00
N THR A 742 28.49 19.39 -29.49
CA THR A 742 29.09 20.58 -28.88
C THR A 742 28.61 21.91 -29.46
N ALA A 743 27.84 21.88 -30.57
CA ALA A 743 27.43 23.02 -31.36
C ALA A 743 28.63 23.82 -31.94
N MET A 744 29.84 23.24 -31.94
CA MET A 744 31.08 23.85 -32.44
C MET A 744 31.84 22.88 -33.35
N ASP A 745 32.47 23.43 -34.36
CA ASP A 745 33.22 22.65 -35.38
C ASP A 745 34.65 22.33 -34.93
N CYS A 746 34.98 21.06 -34.77
CA CYS A 746 36.29 20.56 -34.37
C CYS A 746 37.24 20.32 -35.55
N GLY A 747 36.82 20.57 -36.78
CA GLY A 747 37.56 20.17 -38.00
C GLY A 747 39.00 20.64 -38.07
N ARG A 748 39.37 21.80 -37.47
CA ARG A 748 40.75 22.29 -37.40
C ARG A 748 41.62 21.55 -36.39
N ASP A 749 41.02 21.16 -35.26
CA ASP A 749 41.72 20.54 -34.12
C ASP A 749 42.03 19.06 -34.38
N ILE A 750 41.25 18.38 -35.24
CA ILE A 750 41.44 16.96 -35.60
C ILE A 750 42.16 16.74 -36.93
N ALA A 751 42.44 17.81 -37.70
CA ALA A 751 43.00 17.70 -39.04
C ALA A 751 44.39 17.05 -39.04
N GLY A 752 44.55 15.98 -39.84
CA GLY A 752 45.85 15.33 -40.05
C GLY A 752 46.28 14.38 -38.94
N ILE A 753 45.47 14.10 -37.95
CA ILE A 753 45.77 13.12 -36.92
C ILE A 753 45.49 11.71 -37.44
N THR A 754 46.47 10.82 -37.32
CA THR A 754 46.42 9.43 -37.82
C THR A 754 46.55 8.40 -36.71
N ASP A 755 46.67 8.85 -35.48
CA ASP A 755 46.78 8.04 -34.27
C ASP A 755 45.49 8.16 -33.44
N ALA A 756 44.88 7.01 -33.10
CA ALA A 756 43.58 6.98 -32.44
C ALA A 756 43.59 7.59 -31.04
N GLU A 757 44.66 7.36 -30.26
CA GLU A 757 44.76 7.90 -28.90
C GLU A 757 44.97 9.42 -28.95
N LYS A 758 45.77 9.90 -29.89
CA LYS A 758 45.96 11.33 -30.10
C LYS A 758 44.72 12.02 -30.62
N LEU A 759 43.96 11.35 -31.50
CA LEU A 759 42.68 11.85 -31.98
C LEU A 759 41.68 11.99 -30.83
N GLN A 760 41.56 10.97 -30.04
CA GLN A 760 40.69 10.98 -28.86
C GLN A 760 41.07 12.10 -27.89
N SER A 761 42.36 12.26 -27.58
CA SER A 761 42.84 13.35 -26.72
C SER A 761 42.52 14.73 -27.31
N ALA A 762 42.78 14.92 -28.62
CA ALA A 762 42.49 16.19 -29.28
C ALA A 762 41.02 16.55 -29.28
N VAL A 763 40.11 15.57 -29.48
CA VAL A 763 38.67 15.79 -29.43
C VAL A 763 38.21 16.08 -28.01
N LYS A 764 38.75 15.42 -26.97
CA LYS A 764 38.50 15.74 -25.58
C LYS A 764 38.90 17.16 -25.21
N ASP A 765 40.12 17.56 -25.53
CA ASP A 765 40.63 18.91 -25.30
C ASP A 765 39.76 19.97 -26.00
N PHE A 766 39.29 19.67 -27.21
CA PHE A 766 38.37 20.52 -27.95
C PHE A 766 37.02 20.61 -27.20
N ALA A 767 36.44 19.48 -26.77
CA ALA A 767 35.16 19.46 -26.07
C ALA A 767 35.25 20.28 -24.76
N HIS A 768 36.29 20.08 -23.96
CA HIS A 768 36.51 20.88 -22.74
C HIS A 768 36.63 22.37 -23.01
N LYS A 769 37.32 22.75 -24.07
CA LYS A 769 37.42 24.14 -24.49
C LYS A 769 36.07 24.70 -24.94
N ALA A 770 35.33 23.95 -25.73
CA ALA A 770 34.00 24.30 -26.17
C ALA A 770 33.03 24.50 -24.95
N TYR A 771 33.17 23.65 -23.94
CA TYR A 771 32.39 23.77 -22.70
C TYR A 771 32.66 25.09 -21.95
N ARG A 772 33.95 25.46 -21.79
CA ARG A 772 34.35 26.73 -21.16
C ARG A 772 33.80 27.93 -21.91
N ILE A 773 33.90 27.91 -23.25
CA ILE A 773 33.35 28.98 -24.10
C ILE A 773 31.85 29.10 -23.91
N LYS A 774 31.15 27.96 -23.78
CA LYS A 774 29.70 27.91 -23.53
C LYS A 774 29.34 28.45 -22.15
N GLU A 775 30.06 28.07 -21.11
CA GLU A 775 29.90 28.56 -19.74
C GLU A 775 30.07 30.09 -19.67
N ASP A 776 31.19 30.62 -20.24
CA ASP A 776 31.44 32.05 -20.31
C ASP A 776 30.32 32.81 -21.06
N GLY A 777 29.87 32.23 -22.20
CA GLY A 777 28.78 32.80 -22.98
C GLY A 777 27.43 32.84 -22.25
N LEU A 778 27.12 31.80 -21.52
CA LEU A 778 25.88 31.72 -20.68
C LEU A 778 25.93 32.73 -19.54
N MET A 779 27.06 32.85 -18.85
CA MET A 779 27.25 33.80 -17.77
C MET A 779 27.18 35.25 -18.24
N GLN A 780 27.73 35.56 -19.40
CA GLN A 780 27.60 36.88 -20.05
C GLN A 780 26.15 37.19 -20.44
N ALA A 781 25.44 36.21 -21.01
CA ALA A 781 24.02 36.37 -21.37
C ALA A 781 23.15 36.58 -20.13
N ALA A 782 23.38 35.84 -19.05
CA ALA A 782 22.67 36.01 -17.77
C ALA A 782 22.89 37.41 -17.18
N ALA A 783 24.14 37.90 -17.17
CA ALA A 783 24.48 39.22 -16.70
C ALA A 783 23.79 40.32 -17.52
N GLN A 784 23.67 40.18 -18.85
CA GLN A 784 22.96 41.13 -19.73
C GLN A 784 21.46 41.14 -19.47
N LEU A 785 20.90 40.01 -19.09
CA LEU A 785 19.47 39.84 -18.79
C LEU A 785 19.12 40.19 -17.32
N GLY A 786 20.13 40.47 -16.48
CA GLY A 786 19.92 40.72 -15.05
C GLY A 786 19.41 39.52 -14.28
N VAL A 787 19.69 38.31 -14.75
CA VAL A 787 19.34 37.04 -14.11
C VAL A 787 20.56 36.53 -13.37
N ASP A 788 20.36 36.20 -12.08
CA ASP A 788 21.39 35.51 -11.32
C ASP A 788 21.41 34.02 -11.77
N ALA A 789 22.46 33.63 -12.48
CA ALA A 789 22.64 32.30 -13.02
C ALA A 789 23.91 31.68 -12.45
N ASP A 790 23.78 30.45 -11.98
CA ASP A 790 24.87 29.59 -11.54
C ASP A 790 24.99 28.38 -12.48
N MET A 791 26.16 28.23 -13.09
CA MET A 791 26.41 27.12 -14.02
C MET A 791 26.33 25.76 -13.28
N ARG A 792 26.74 25.70 -12.02
CA ARG A 792 26.66 24.47 -11.21
C ARG A 792 25.20 24.08 -10.96
N GLU A 793 24.34 25.05 -10.74
CA GLU A 793 22.90 24.81 -10.60
C GLU A 793 22.27 24.35 -11.93
N LEU A 794 22.71 24.94 -13.05
CA LEU A 794 22.25 24.52 -14.37
C LEU A 794 22.66 23.08 -14.68
N GLU A 795 23.88 22.69 -14.36
CA GLU A 795 24.36 21.31 -14.50
C GLU A 795 23.47 20.34 -13.72
N ARG A 796 23.15 20.66 -12.45
CA ARG A 796 22.23 19.86 -11.60
C ARG A 796 20.85 19.72 -12.23
N VAL A 797 20.25 20.80 -12.65
CA VAL A 797 18.89 20.80 -13.23
C VAL A 797 18.84 19.99 -14.54
N VAL A 798 19.86 20.16 -15.39
CA VAL A 798 19.92 19.43 -16.67
C VAL A 798 20.10 17.94 -16.45
N LEU A 799 21.01 17.56 -15.54
CA LEU A 799 21.23 16.15 -15.19
C LEU A 799 19.96 15.52 -14.59
N LEU A 800 19.32 16.18 -13.61
CA LEU A 800 18.10 15.66 -12.99
C LEU A 800 16.98 15.43 -14.02
N ARG A 801 16.79 16.35 -14.96
CA ARG A 801 15.80 16.19 -16.03
C ARG A 801 16.12 15.01 -16.96
N ALA A 802 17.38 14.86 -17.34
CA ALA A 802 17.81 13.75 -18.18
C ALA A 802 17.61 12.40 -17.45
N VAL A 803 17.92 12.35 -16.16
CA VAL A 803 17.67 11.17 -15.32
C VAL A 803 16.19 10.85 -15.26
N ASP A 804 15.33 11.84 -14.96
CA ASP A 804 13.88 11.61 -14.80
C ASP A 804 13.25 11.11 -16.12
N GLU A 805 13.62 11.71 -17.28
CA GLU A 805 13.12 11.31 -18.60
C GLU A 805 13.48 9.84 -18.90
N HIS A 806 14.75 9.50 -18.84
CA HIS A 806 15.22 8.15 -19.16
C HIS A 806 14.79 7.09 -18.14
N TRP A 807 14.70 7.46 -16.87
CA TRP A 807 14.23 6.56 -15.83
C TRP A 807 12.76 6.17 -16.01
N MET A 808 11.91 7.13 -16.37
CA MET A 808 10.50 6.84 -16.70
C MET A 808 10.37 5.91 -17.90
N ASP A 809 11.14 6.15 -18.97
CA ASP A 809 11.17 5.28 -20.15
C ASP A 809 11.62 3.86 -19.78
N HIS A 810 12.62 3.75 -18.91
CA HIS A 810 13.16 2.48 -18.46
C HIS A 810 12.16 1.68 -17.63
N ILE A 811 11.39 2.33 -16.73
CA ILE A 811 10.33 1.67 -15.96
C ILE A 811 9.32 1.00 -16.90
N ASP A 812 8.84 1.73 -17.91
CA ASP A 812 7.88 1.21 -18.88
C ASP A 812 8.48 0.04 -19.70
N ALA A 813 9.73 0.18 -20.15
CA ALA A 813 10.42 -0.86 -20.90
C ALA A 813 10.63 -2.14 -20.06
N MET A 814 10.92 -2.01 -18.78
CA MET A 814 11.09 -3.14 -17.88
C MET A 814 9.73 -3.82 -17.57
N ASP A 815 8.64 -3.08 -17.51
CA ASP A 815 7.30 -3.66 -17.37
C ASP A 815 6.90 -4.46 -18.62
N GLN A 816 7.18 -3.96 -19.81
CA GLN A 816 6.98 -4.68 -21.07
C GLN A 816 7.83 -5.96 -21.13
N LEU A 817 9.11 -5.86 -20.73
CA LEU A 817 10.00 -7.02 -20.64
C LEU A 817 9.42 -8.10 -19.71
N ARG A 818 8.91 -7.71 -18.55
CA ARG A 818 8.31 -8.64 -17.57
C ARG A 818 7.13 -9.41 -18.15
N GLN A 819 6.28 -8.77 -18.94
CA GLN A 819 5.13 -9.41 -19.59
C GLN A 819 5.58 -10.43 -20.66
N GLY A 820 6.60 -10.09 -21.46
CA GLY A 820 7.10 -10.95 -22.52
C GLY A 820 7.94 -12.14 -22.04
N ILE A 821 8.68 -11.96 -20.94
CA ILE A 821 9.71 -12.93 -20.53
C ILE A 821 9.14 -14.23 -19.97
N SER A 822 7.88 -14.24 -19.54
CA SER A 822 7.19 -15.44 -19.05
C SER A 822 7.13 -16.56 -20.11
N LEU A 823 7.14 -16.22 -21.39
CA LEU A 823 7.19 -17.15 -22.50
C LEU A 823 8.52 -17.93 -22.57
N GLN A 824 9.60 -17.39 -22.01
CA GLN A 824 10.91 -18.08 -21.98
C GLN A 824 10.92 -19.29 -21.03
N ALA A 825 9.95 -19.39 -20.12
CA ALA A 825 9.77 -20.59 -19.30
C ALA A 825 9.52 -21.83 -20.14
N ILE A 826 8.91 -21.68 -21.32
CA ILE A 826 8.68 -22.76 -22.29
C ILE A 826 10.03 -23.31 -22.83
N ALA A 827 11.05 -22.46 -22.93
CA ALA A 827 12.40 -22.83 -23.36
C ALA A 827 13.29 -23.38 -22.22
N GLN A 828 12.73 -23.76 -21.07
CA GLN A 828 13.42 -24.28 -19.87
C GLN A 828 14.47 -23.32 -19.29
N LYS A 829 14.38 -22.01 -19.54
CA LYS A 829 15.19 -20.99 -18.89
C LYS A 829 14.43 -20.43 -17.69
N ASP A 830 15.15 -20.12 -16.62
CA ASP A 830 14.56 -19.42 -15.48
C ASP A 830 14.18 -17.99 -15.90
N PRO A 831 12.88 -17.63 -15.89
CA PRO A 831 12.44 -16.32 -16.35
C PRO A 831 13.01 -15.16 -15.53
N VAL A 832 13.24 -15.35 -14.22
CA VAL A 832 13.80 -14.31 -13.35
C VAL A 832 15.26 -14.02 -13.69
N ILE A 833 16.05 -15.06 -14.02
CA ILE A 833 17.44 -14.89 -14.44
C ILE A 833 17.49 -14.19 -15.79
N ALA A 834 16.62 -14.59 -16.72
CA ALA A 834 16.55 -13.94 -18.05
C ALA A 834 16.14 -12.47 -17.93
N TYR A 835 15.15 -12.16 -17.07
CA TYR A 835 14.71 -10.79 -16.77
C TYR A 835 15.84 -9.94 -16.17
N ARG A 836 16.61 -10.51 -15.24
CA ARG A 836 17.76 -9.84 -14.62
C ARG A 836 18.81 -9.48 -15.64
N ASN A 837 19.18 -10.41 -16.53
CA ASN A 837 20.23 -10.18 -17.51
C ASN A 837 19.80 -9.12 -18.54
N ALA A 838 18.61 -9.28 -19.13
CA ALA A 838 18.08 -8.29 -20.06
C ALA A 838 17.88 -6.91 -19.40
N GLY A 839 17.39 -6.89 -18.16
CA GLY A 839 17.23 -5.65 -17.40
C GLY A 839 18.56 -4.97 -17.04
N PHE A 840 19.65 -5.73 -16.91
CA PHE A 840 21.00 -5.16 -16.74
C PHE A 840 21.47 -4.46 -18.02
N ASP A 841 21.34 -5.13 -19.16
CA ASP A 841 21.73 -4.54 -20.47
C ASP A 841 20.91 -3.26 -20.76
N MET A 842 19.60 -3.29 -20.52
CA MET A 842 18.72 -2.12 -20.68
C MET A 842 19.07 -0.98 -19.71
N PHE A 843 19.52 -1.30 -18.50
CA PHE A 843 19.94 -0.29 -17.52
C PHE A 843 21.24 0.40 -17.95
N ASP A 844 22.20 -0.35 -18.48
CA ASP A 844 23.44 0.21 -19.01
C ASP A 844 23.17 1.13 -20.21
N GLU A 845 22.28 0.72 -21.12
CA GLU A 845 21.84 1.57 -22.25
C GLU A 845 21.16 2.86 -21.74
N MET A 846 20.31 2.77 -20.73
CA MET A 846 19.68 3.93 -20.12
C MET A 846 20.71 4.88 -19.50
N VAL A 847 21.68 4.37 -18.74
CA VAL A 847 22.76 5.20 -18.13
C VAL A 847 23.58 5.90 -19.20
N GLN A 848 23.89 5.21 -20.30
CA GLN A 848 24.55 5.83 -21.44
C GLN A 848 23.69 6.93 -22.07
N GLY A 849 22.39 6.69 -22.25
CA GLY A 849 21.43 7.69 -22.75
C GLY A 849 21.36 8.94 -21.87
N ILE A 850 21.35 8.78 -20.54
CA ILE A 850 21.40 9.89 -19.57
C ILE A 850 22.66 10.73 -19.78
N ARG A 851 23.84 10.10 -19.92
CA ARG A 851 25.12 10.81 -20.16
C ARG A 851 25.07 11.61 -21.45
N GLU A 852 24.73 10.98 -22.56
CA GLU A 852 24.63 11.62 -23.86
C GLU A 852 23.62 12.79 -23.88
N ARG A 853 22.45 12.58 -23.28
CA ARG A 853 21.41 13.61 -23.19
C ARG A 853 21.86 14.79 -22.35
N THR A 854 22.49 14.52 -21.20
CA THR A 854 23.02 15.55 -20.29
C THR A 854 24.05 16.39 -21.00
N VAL A 855 25.05 15.76 -21.60
CA VAL A 855 26.15 16.43 -22.36
C VAL A 855 25.54 17.29 -23.46
N ARG A 856 24.73 16.71 -24.34
CA ARG A 856 24.10 17.46 -25.44
C ARG A 856 23.31 18.66 -24.96
N ASN A 857 22.46 18.49 -23.92
CA ASN A 857 21.63 19.56 -23.38
C ASN A 857 22.50 20.71 -22.82
N LEU A 858 23.58 20.42 -22.10
CA LEU A 858 24.47 21.43 -21.55
C LEU A 858 25.14 22.30 -22.62
N TYR A 859 25.55 21.72 -23.75
CA TYR A 859 26.09 22.49 -24.86
C TYR A 859 25.03 23.28 -25.63
N HIS A 860 23.76 22.84 -25.65
CA HIS A 860 22.69 23.47 -26.43
C HIS A 860 21.80 24.42 -25.64
N VAL A 861 21.89 24.40 -24.29
CA VAL A 861 21.05 25.27 -23.45
C VAL A 861 21.25 26.75 -23.79
N VAL A 862 20.16 27.51 -23.82
CA VAL A 862 20.17 28.96 -24.09
C VAL A 862 19.35 29.66 -23.04
N ILE A 863 19.87 30.79 -22.51
CA ILE A 863 19.12 31.66 -21.61
C ILE A 863 18.29 32.61 -22.46
N SER A 864 16.98 32.57 -22.37
CA SER A 864 16.05 33.46 -23.06
C SER A 864 15.35 34.43 -22.12
N ALA A 865 15.11 35.66 -22.54
CA ALA A 865 14.41 36.72 -21.78
C ALA A 865 12.88 36.53 -21.73
N GLY A 866 12.36 35.35 -21.76
CA GLY A 866 10.97 35.05 -21.51
C GLY A 866 10.87 34.20 -20.28
N ALA A 867 10.20 34.65 -19.21
CA ALA A 867 9.82 33.73 -18.15
C ALA A 867 9.06 32.57 -18.81
N PRO A 868 9.57 31.31 -18.82
CA PRO A 868 8.75 30.22 -19.22
C PRO A 868 7.63 30.20 -18.18
N GLN A 869 6.38 30.37 -18.59
CA GLN A 869 5.30 29.76 -17.85
C GLN A 869 5.73 28.31 -17.69
N ARG A 870 6.08 27.94 -16.44
CA ARG A 870 6.36 26.57 -16.11
C ARG A 870 5.22 25.74 -16.66
N GLN A 871 5.41 25.07 -17.78
CA GLN A 871 4.60 23.91 -18.11
C GLN A 871 4.87 22.96 -16.95
N GLN A 872 3.94 22.89 -16.03
CA GLN A 872 3.93 21.82 -15.05
C GLN A 872 3.97 20.54 -15.88
N VAL A 873 5.07 19.82 -15.79
CA VAL A 873 5.12 18.40 -16.14
C VAL A 873 3.86 17.80 -15.52
N ALA A 874 3.03 17.15 -16.32
CA ALA A 874 1.67 16.76 -16.05
C ALA A 874 1.37 16.55 -14.56
N LYS A 875 0.34 17.23 -14.04
CA LYS A 875 -0.04 17.07 -12.63
C LYS A 875 -0.19 15.59 -12.36
N PRO A 876 0.51 15.03 -11.36
CA PRO A 876 0.34 13.63 -11.01
C PRO A 876 -1.14 13.37 -10.77
N VAL A 877 -1.71 12.41 -11.47
CA VAL A 877 -3.05 11.92 -11.15
C VAL A 877 -2.85 10.98 -9.97
N GLU A 878 -3.03 11.51 -8.77
CA GLU A 878 -3.09 10.68 -7.57
C GLU A 878 -4.29 9.74 -7.70
N THR A 879 -4.05 8.45 -7.78
CA THR A 879 -5.09 7.44 -7.66
C THR A 879 -5.50 7.38 -6.18
N LYS A 880 -6.50 8.17 -5.82
CA LYS A 880 -7.03 8.24 -4.47
C LYS A 880 -7.87 7.01 -4.15
N GLY A 881 -7.51 6.35 -3.06
CA GLY A 881 -8.45 5.53 -2.32
C GLY A 881 -9.41 6.45 -1.55
N ASP A 882 -10.66 6.20 -1.71
CA ASP A 882 -11.87 6.76 -1.16
C ASP A 882 -11.80 7.77 -0.01
N ALA A 883 -12.21 9.02 -0.32
CA ALA A 883 -13.10 9.81 0.53
C ALA A 883 -14.00 10.66 -0.39
N PRO A 884 -15.29 10.80 -0.10
CA PRO A 884 -16.17 11.63 -0.90
C PRO A 884 -15.71 13.08 -0.80
N ALA A 885 -15.47 13.71 -1.95
CA ALA A 885 -15.12 15.11 -2.02
C ALA A 885 -16.21 15.97 -1.34
N ARG A 886 -15.91 16.56 -0.19
CA ARG A 886 -16.72 17.64 0.37
C ARG A 886 -16.67 18.81 -0.60
N PRO A 887 -17.82 19.45 -0.92
CA PRO A 887 -17.83 20.59 -1.82
C PRO A 887 -17.02 21.74 -1.21
N LYS A 888 -16.02 22.23 -1.97
CA LYS A 888 -15.24 23.42 -1.61
C LYS A 888 -16.19 24.57 -1.29
N ARG A 889 -16.10 25.10 -0.09
CA ARG A 889 -16.80 26.31 0.33
C ARG A 889 -16.25 27.48 -0.47
N ILE A 890 -17.05 28.00 -1.40
CA ILE A 890 -16.70 29.22 -2.14
C ILE A 890 -16.99 30.40 -1.19
N GLU A 891 -15.98 31.00 -0.62
CA GLU A 891 -16.08 32.26 0.07
C GLU A 891 -16.25 33.37 -0.96
N GLY A 892 -17.48 33.64 -1.28
CA GLY A 892 -17.92 34.78 -2.08
C GLY A 892 -19.42 34.91 -1.98
N LYS A 893 -19.93 36.03 -1.50
CA LYS A 893 -21.39 36.32 -1.48
C LYS A 893 -21.92 36.26 -2.91
N ILE A 894 -22.55 35.14 -3.25
CA ILE A 894 -23.20 34.93 -4.56
C ILE A 894 -24.40 35.89 -4.65
N SER A 895 -24.44 36.70 -5.69
CA SER A 895 -25.59 37.57 -5.93
C SER A 895 -26.89 36.76 -6.07
N ARG A 896 -27.95 37.18 -5.40
CA ARG A 896 -29.26 36.49 -5.39
C ARG A 896 -29.81 36.22 -6.79
N ASN A 897 -29.42 37.03 -7.79
CA ASN A 897 -29.87 36.89 -9.17
C ASN A 897 -28.87 36.13 -10.08
N ALA A 898 -27.68 35.75 -9.60
CA ALA A 898 -26.72 34.96 -10.37
C ALA A 898 -27.25 33.53 -10.63
N PRO A 899 -26.78 32.86 -11.70
CA PRO A 899 -27.08 31.46 -11.92
C PRO A 899 -26.62 30.63 -10.73
N CYS A 900 -27.44 29.66 -10.33
CA CYS A 900 -27.10 28.82 -9.17
C CYS A 900 -25.89 27.94 -9.47
N PRO A 901 -24.84 27.89 -8.61
CA PRO A 901 -23.65 27.10 -8.83
C PRO A 901 -23.89 25.57 -8.82
N CYS A 902 -25.08 25.12 -8.42
CA CYS A 902 -25.46 23.71 -8.48
C CYS A 902 -25.75 23.19 -9.91
N GLY A 903 -25.64 24.03 -10.95
CA GLY A 903 -25.88 23.65 -12.35
C GLY A 903 -27.36 23.52 -12.76
N SER A 904 -28.33 23.87 -11.89
CA SER A 904 -29.78 23.72 -12.15
C SER A 904 -30.33 24.69 -13.17
N GLY A 905 -29.57 25.64 -13.71
CA GLY A 905 -30.00 26.68 -14.62
C GLY A 905 -30.93 27.74 -14.00
N LYS A 906 -31.29 27.60 -12.72
CA LYS A 906 -32.15 28.57 -12.00
C LYS A 906 -31.29 29.62 -11.30
N LYS A 907 -31.93 30.80 -11.01
CA LYS A 907 -31.27 31.84 -10.22
C LYS A 907 -31.02 31.35 -8.78
N TYR A 908 -29.93 31.82 -8.15
CA TYR A 908 -29.52 31.34 -6.79
C TYR A 908 -30.64 31.45 -5.76
N LYS A 909 -31.39 32.56 -5.75
CA LYS A 909 -32.58 32.76 -4.88
C LYS A 909 -33.75 31.81 -5.13
N GLN A 910 -33.77 31.10 -6.26
CA GLN A 910 -34.85 30.18 -6.65
C GLN A 910 -34.40 28.71 -6.55
N CYS A 911 -33.20 28.48 -6.06
CA CYS A 911 -32.59 27.16 -5.91
C CYS A 911 -31.89 27.05 -4.54
N CYS A 912 -30.59 26.91 -4.46
CA CYS A 912 -29.83 26.70 -3.21
C CYS A 912 -29.80 27.90 -2.25
N GLY A 913 -30.19 29.08 -2.71
CA GLY A 913 -30.35 30.30 -1.89
C GLY A 913 -31.80 30.67 -1.59
N ARG A 914 -32.74 29.70 -1.64
CA ARG A 914 -34.18 29.96 -1.38
C ARG A 914 -34.47 30.22 0.09
N ASP A 915 -33.76 29.57 0.97
CA ASP A 915 -33.96 29.59 2.41
C ASP A 915 -32.85 30.35 3.17
N LYS A 916 -31.99 31.13 2.42
CA LYS A 916 -30.93 31.96 2.98
C LYS A 916 -31.20 33.44 2.74
#